data_1b81fffb4f1b5cbb52900b9519338d35
#
_entry.id   1b81fffb4f1b5cbb52900b9519338d35
#
_cell.length_a   1.000
_cell.length_b   1.000
_cell.length_c   1.000
_cell.angle_alpha   90.00
_cell.angle_beta   90.00
_cell.angle_gamma   90.00
#
_symmetry.space_group_name_H-M   'P 1'
#
loop_
_entity.id
_entity.type
_entity.pdbx_description
1 polymer ?
#
loop_
_entity_poly.entity_id
_entity_poly.type
_entity_poly.pdbx_seq_one_letter_code
_entity_poly.pdbx_strand_id
1 'polypeptide(L)'
;MEYIKIRGAREHNLKNLDVDIPKNKFVVITGVSGSGKSSLAFETIYSEGQRRYVESLSAYARQFIGQMKKPELDSIEGLSPSISIEQKSVSKNPRSTVGTMTEIYDYMRLLWGHIGHAHCPKCGLEVKKQSIEEIVNEIKNKCKEKDKLVFLAPIVNDKKGTHKNLFLNLSRQGYLRVRVDGQILTLDDDIELDKNKRHTIELVTDRIVFKEESISRIDEAVSNAVKNGEGNLIVNINNEDFKFSENFVCSNHPEVSFPEINPRLFSFNAPFGACSECNGLGSSLEVNLNSFIIDEEKSIEEGGIAIVGGASKTSWTWNILISFLKAMNIDITKKVKELTKEEWNLIYYGSDIEFPFNINTKEYQFSGFKQFEGLVAHTKRRAKESMSEALREDIENKYMIETNCSKCKGKRLNDIVLAITINGKSIIDITDMSIIDSLNFFENIKLTEKEKQIATEILKEIKDRLSFLKNVGLEYLNLSRMTKTLSGGESQRIRLATQIGSRLTGVIYVLDEPSIGLHQRDNDKLLATLKDLKDIGNTLIVVEHDEDTMLSADYLIDIGEGAGKYGGNITAKGTPSEVMESKDSLTAKYLTGEIKIEIPKNVRKSDEYLVVKGCRGNNLKNVDLKIPLGIFTVVTGVSGSGKSSLINQTLYPILHNYLNERTMFPLEYKEVEGLEKVSKVINIDQSPIGRTPRSNTATYTKIFDDIRGIFAETNDAKVRGYDKGRFSFNVKGGRCEMCSGAGINKIEMNFLPDVYVECELCKGKRYNKETLDVKYKGKNISEVLDMSVSEAFDFFEAIPSLKRKLQTLMDVGMDYISLGQPATTLSGGEAQRIKLASELSKVTKEGTIYILDEPTTGLHFEDVRKLLEVLNRLVGKGNTVVVIEHNLDVIKSADYIIDIGPEGGSNGGKIVVEGEPRQIIKSKKSHTARFLKKYFK
;
A
#
# COMPACT_ATOMS: atom_id res chain seq x y z
N MET A 1 25.63 33.46 -11.93
CA MET A 1 24.64 32.53 -11.35
C MET A 1 23.36 32.65 -12.16
N GLU A 2 22.81 31.58 -12.68
CA GLU A 2 21.54 31.61 -13.39
C GLU A 2 20.40 31.48 -12.38
N TYR A 3 19.32 32.19 -12.61
CA TYR A 3 18.14 32.23 -11.74
C TYR A 3 16.89 31.83 -12.52
N ILE A 4 15.94 31.20 -11.79
CA ILE A 4 14.54 31.14 -12.20
C ILE A 4 13.92 32.44 -11.69
N LYS A 5 13.48 33.31 -12.60
CA LYS A 5 12.93 34.63 -12.24
C LYS A 5 11.42 34.58 -12.35
N ILE A 6 10.72 34.73 -11.23
CA ILE A 6 9.25 34.75 -11.15
C ILE A 6 8.83 36.19 -10.87
N ARG A 7 7.81 36.66 -11.61
CA ARG A 7 7.25 38.01 -11.43
C ARG A 7 5.74 37.92 -11.36
N GLY A 8 5.18 38.57 -10.35
CA GLY A 8 3.76 38.73 -10.20
C GLY A 8 2.99 37.45 -9.96
N ALA A 9 3.54 36.48 -9.19
CA ALA A 9 2.82 35.25 -8.86
C ALA A 9 1.62 35.53 -7.95
N ARG A 10 0.41 35.08 -8.38
CA ARG A 10 -0.86 35.36 -7.71
C ARG A 10 -1.71 34.12 -7.49
N GLU A 11 -1.14 32.94 -7.67
CA GLU A 11 -1.90 31.70 -7.50
C GLU A 11 -2.37 31.56 -6.04
N HIS A 12 -3.66 31.28 -5.85
CA HIS A 12 -4.32 31.15 -4.54
C HIS A 12 -4.13 32.39 -3.64
N ASN A 13 -3.34 32.23 -2.56
CA ASN A 13 -3.11 33.29 -1.57
C ASN A 13 -1.82 34.09 -1.81
N LEU A 14 -1.08 33.83 -2.86
CA LEU A 14 0.14 34.57 -3.19
C LEU A 14 -0.17 36.02 -3.56
N LYS A 15 0.58 36.97 -2.96
CA LYS A 15 0.32 38.41 -3.08
C LYS A 15 1.27 39.07 -4.08
N ASN A 16 1.09 38.78 -5.37
CA ASN A 16 1.89 39.38 -6.45
C ASN A 16 3.39 39.23 -6.21
N LEU A 17 3.82 37.99 -6.00
CA LEU A 17 5.13 37.64 -5.51
C LEU A 17 6.20 37.75 -6.59
N ASP A 18 7.32 38.47 -6.27
CA ASP A 18 8.53 38.54 -7.08
C ASP A 18 9.68 37.79 -6.39
N VAL A 19 10.21 36.75 -7.05
CA VAL A 19 11.32 35.97 -6.48
C VAL A 19 12.27 35.48 -7.56
N ASP A 20 13.57 35.52 -7.24
CA ASP A 20 14.65 34.94 -8.01
C ASP A 20 15.21 33.74 -7.28
N ILE A 21 15.06 32.55 -7.88
CA ILE A 21 15.49 31.27 -7.30
C ILE A 21 16.77 30.82 -8.02
N PRO A 22 17.87 30.57 -7.29
CA PRO A 22 19.13 30.17 -7.92
C PRO A 22 19.03 28.74 -8.49
N LYS A 23 19.54 28.56 -9.72
CA LYS A 23 19.62 27.23 -10.35
C LYS A 23 20.79 26.41 -9.83
N ASN A 24 20.67 25.08 -9.99
CA ASN A 24 21.68 24.12 -9.55
C ASN A 24 21.99 24.22 -8.05
N LYS A 25 20.95 24.53 -7.28
CA LYS A 25 21.01 24.69 -5.82
C LYS A 25 19.93 23.86 -5.15
N PHE A 26 20.19 23.55 -3.89
CA PHE A 26 19.20 22.99 -2.99
C PHE A 26 18.45 24.14 -2.31
N VAL A 27 17.24 24.41 -2.78
CA VAL A 27 16.36 25.50 -2.33
C VAL A 27 15.26 24.92 -1.46
N VAL A 28 15.10 25.45 -0.25
CA VAL A 28 13.99 25.08 0.63
C VAL A 28 12.99 26.23 0.72
N ILE A 29 11.70 25.91 0.55
CA ILE A 29 10.58 26.82 0.75
C ILE A 29 9.88 26.42 2.06
N THR A 30 9.86 27.33 3.02
CA THR A 30 9.30 27.10 4.36
C THR A 30 8.27 28.16 4.75
N GLY A 31 7.69 28.06 5.94
CA GLY A 31 6.71 28.98 6.49
C GLY A 31 5.54 28.24 7.15
N VAL A 32 4.64 28.94 7.80
CA VAL A 32 3.49 28.35 8.50
C VAL A 32 2.57 27.58 7.55
N SER A 33 1.76 26.63 8.08
CA SER A 33 0.78 25.89 7.28
C SER A 33 -0.21 26.87 6.64
N GLY A 34 -0.53 26.69 5.35
CA GLY A 34 -1.41 27.59 4.59
C GLY A 34 -0.81 28.95 4.20
N SER A 35 0.50 29.17 4.34
CA SER A 35 1.15 30.44 3.95
C SER A 35 1.32 30.64 2.45
N GLY A 36 1.18 29.57 1.62
CA GLY A 36 1.34 29.65 0.14
C GLY A 36 2.56 28.92 -0.40
N LYS A 37 3.25 28.13 0.40
CA LYS A 37 4.42 27.33 -0.04
C LYS A 37 4.13 26.45 -1.23
N SER A 38 3.10 25.63 -1.13
CA SER A 38 2.70 24.69 -2.20
C SER A 38 2.20 25.44 -3.42
N SER A 39 1.54 26.59 -3.24
CA SER A 39 1.10 27.45 -4.36
C SER A 39 2.29 27.98 -5.16
N LEU A 40 3.39 28.33 -4.51
CA LEU A 40 4.62 28.75 -5.20
C LEU A 40 5.34 27.55 -5.83
N ALA A 41 5.58 26.46 -5.06
CA ALA A 41 6.40 25.34 -5.51
C ALA A 41 5.71 24.49 -6.57
N PHE A 42 4.47 24.05 -6.33
CA PHE A 42 3.76 23.11 -7.21
C PHE A 42 2.86 23.80 -8.21
N GLU A 43 2.01 24.73 -7.78
CA GLU A 43 0.99 25.31 -8.64
C GLU A 43 1.54 26.44 -9.53
N THR A 44 2.67 27.03 -9.16
CA THR A 44 3.36 28.05 -9.98
C THR A 44 4.56 27.44 -10.71
N ILE A 45 5.62 27.00 -10.01
CA ILE A 45 6.89 26.59 -10.65
C ILE A 45 6.75 25.28 -11.40
N TYR A 46 6.29 24.23 -10.71
CA TYR A 46 6.15 22.90 -11.31
C TYR A 46 5.11 22.91 -12.41
N SER A 47 3.93 23.48 -12.19
CA SER A 47 2.84 23.52 -13.16
C SER A 47 3.25 24.22 -14.45
N GLU A 48 3.92 25.38 -14.37
CA GLU A 48 4.39 26.09 -15.56
C GLU A 48 5.54 25.35 -16.26
N GLY A 49 6.48 24.76 -15.51
CA GLY A 49 7.58 23.98 -16.08
C GLY A 49 7.07 22.76 -16.84
N GLN A 50 6.09 22.04 -16.29
CA GLN A 50 5.47 20.89 -16.93
C GLN A 50 4.60 21.32 -18.12
N ARG A 51 3.83 22.43 -18.01
CA ARG A 51 3.03 22.96 -19.10
C ARG A 51 3.89 23.27 -20.33
N ARG A 52 5.03 23.95 -20.15
CA ARG A 52 5.97 24.24 -21.24
C ARG A 52 6.59 22.99 -21.83
N TYR A 53 6.92 22.00 -21.00
CA TYR A 53 7.41 20.72 -21.47
C TYR A 53 6.37 19.99 -22.32
N VAL A 54 5.13 19.92 -21.87
CA VAL A 54 4.01 19.31 -22.62
C VAL A 54 3.73 20.06 -23.93
N GLU A 55 3.81 21.39 -23.94
CA GLU A 55 3.66 22.19 -25.15
C GLU A 55 4.75 21.93 -26.21
N SER A 56 5.95 21.53 -25.75
CA SER A 56 7.04 21.15 -26.66
C SER A 56 6.84 19.80 -27.36
N LEU A 57 5.92 18.95 -26.86
CA LEU A 57 5.61 17.63 -27.40
C LEU A 57 4.77 17.73 -28.69
N SER A 58 4.72 16.63 -29.45
CA SER A 58 3.89 16.55 -30.65
C SER A 58 2.39 16.76 -30.36
N ALA A 59 1.62 17.24 -31.32
CA ALA A 59 0.16 17.43 -31.17
C ALA A 59 -0.56 16.15 -30.78
N TYR A 60 -0.09 14.98 -31.23
CA TYR A 60 -0.61 13.68 -30.88
C TYR A 60 -0.38 13.36 -29.39
N ALA A 61 0.84 13.55 -28.86
CA ALA A 61 1.15 13.31 -27.45
C ALA A 61 0.35 14.25 -26.54
N ARG A 62 0.14 15.51 -26.93
CA ARG A 62 -0.65 16.49 -26.15
C ARG A 62 -2.12 16.09 -25.98
N GLN A 63 -2.71 15.36 -26.94
CA GLN A 63 -4.10 14.86 -26.82
C GLN A 63 -4.28 13.86 -25.66
N PHE A 64 -3.22 13.11 -25.30
CA PHE A 64 -3.27 12.13 -24.20
C PHE A 64 -2.93 12.70 -22.83
N ILE A 65 -2.18 13.82 -22.78
CA ILE A 65 -1.67 14.38 -21.51
C ILE A 65 -2.64 15.44 -20.94
N GLY A 66 -3.55 15.96 -21.76
CA GLY A 66 -4.47 17.04 -21.38
C GLY A 66 -3.80 18.43 -21.34
N GLN A 67 -4.62 19.48 -21.33
CA GLN A 67 -4.14 20.85 -21.18
C GLN A 67 -4.00 21.19 -19.70
N MET A 68 -2.81 21.59 -19.27
CA MET A 68 -2.58 22.12 -17.93
C MET A 68 -3.02 23.60 -17.88
N LYS A 69 -3.66 23.99 -16.79
CA LYS A 69 -4.03 25.40 -16.53
C LYS A 69 -2.74 26.21 -16.43
N LYS A 70 -2.69 27.36 -17.11
CA LYS A 70 -1.60 28.31 -16.93
C LYS A 70 -1.73 28.96 -15.56
N PRO A 71 -0.65 28.96 -14.74
CA PRO A 71 -0.70 29.62 -13.44
C PRO A 71 -0.85 31.14 -13.57
N GLU A 72 -1.42 31.75 -12.56
CA GLU A 72 -1.65 33.20 -12.49
C GLU A 72 -0.34 33.93 -12.09
N LEU A 73 0.39 34.39 -13.10
CA LEU A 73 1.64 35.15 -12.96
C LEU A 73 1.88 36.07 -14.16
N ASP A 74 2.70 37.07 -13.97
CA ASP A 74 3.08 37.99 -15.06
C ASP A 74 4.12 37.34 -15.99
N SER A 75 5.23 36.87 -15.44
CA SER A 75 6.25 36.13 -16.17
C SER A 75 7.06 35.15 -15.32
N ILE A 76 7.58 34.12 -15.97
CA ILE A 76 8.57 33.23 -15.38
C ILE A 76 9.63 32.90 -16.43
N GLU A 77 10.90 33.13 -16.09
CA GLU A 77 12.05 32.91 -16.95
C GLU A 77 13.00 31.86 -16.33
N GLY A 78 13.78 31.23 -17.18
CA GLY A 78 14.82 30.29 -16.72
C GLY A 78 14.33 28.92 -16.28
N LEU A 79 13.08 28.53 -16.55
CA LEU A 79 12.57 27.20 -16.24
C LEU A 79 13.25 26.12 -17.08
N SER A 80 13.61 25.03 -16.42
CA SER A 80 13.94 23.73 -17.02
C SER A 80 12.75 22.77 -16.89
N PRO A 81 12.75 21.60 -17.56
CA PRO A 81 11.76 20.57 -17.31
C PRO A 81 11.63 20.27 -15.82
N SER A 82 10.42 20.17 -15.32
CA SER A 82 10.14 19.99 -13.89
C SER A 82 9.50 18.64 -13.61
N ILE A 83 9.91 18.03 -12.49
CA ILE A 83 9.39 16.74 -11.99
C ILE A 83 8.91 16.97 -10.55
N SER A 84 7.66 16.60 -10.25
CA SER A 84 7.15 16.66 -8.89
C SER A 84 7.19 15.30 -8.20
N ILE A 85 7.50 15.31 -6.93
CA ILE A 85 7.46 14.14 -6.05
C ILE A 85 6.59 14.49 -4.85
N GLU A 86 5.27 14.34 -5.07
CA GLU A 86 4.24 14.64 -4.07
C GLU A 86 3.92 13.42 -3.21
N GLN A 87 3.35 13.68 -2.02
CA GLN A 87 2.89 12.67 -1.08
C GLN A 87 1.56 11.99 -1.49
N LYS A 88 0.93 12.40 -2.60
CA LYS A 88 -0.40 11.92 -3.02
C LYS A 88 -0.50 10.40 -3.13
N SER A 89 -1.70 9.93 -2.91
CA SER A 89 -2.15 8.54 -2.73
C SER A 89 -1.38 7.48 -3.52
N VAL A 90 -1.01 6.44 -2.79
CA VAL A 90 -0.43 5.19 -3.30
C VAL A 90 -1.40 4.53 -4.28
N SER A 91 -0.86 3.95 -5.35
CA SER A 91 -1.65 3.15 -6.28
C SER A 91 -2.40 2.03 -5.54
N LYS A 92 -3.73 2.00 -5.67
CA LYS A 92 -4.57 0.95 -5.11
C LYS A 92 -4.51 -0.36 -5.90
N ASN A 93 -3.71 -0.42 -6.97
CA ASN A 93 -3.59 -1.63 -7.79
C ASN A 93 -2.96 -2.77 -6.96
N PRO A 94 -3.68 -3.88 -6.71
CA PRO A 94 -3.18 -4.98 -5.89
C PRO A 94 -2.00 -5.73 -6.52
N ARG A 95 -1.72 -5.51 -7.79
CA ARG A 95 -0.59 -6.11 -8.51
C ARG A 95 0.69 -5.29 -8.42
N SER A 96 0.61 -4.02 -8.01
CA SER A 96 1.77 -3.15 -7.89
C SER A 96 2.57 -3.47 -6.63
N THR A 97 3.88 -3.65 -6.78
CA THR A 97 4.83 -3.93 -5.70
C THR A 97 5.97 -2.92 -5.71
N VAL A 98 6.74 -2.87 -4.64
CA VAL A 98 7.98 -2.06 -4.59
C VAL A 98 8.88 -2.40 -5.78
N GLY A 99 9.09 -3.69 -6.06
CA GLY A 99 9.93 -4.14 -7.17
C GLY A 99 9.45 -3.69 -8.55
N THR A 100 8.13 -3.67 -8.80
CA THR A 100 7.58 -3.20 -10.08
C THR A 100 7.58 -1.67 -10.17
N MET A 101 7.39 -0.97 -9.06
CA MET A 101 7.39 0.49 -9.03
C MET A 101 8.78 1.09 -9.25
N THR A 102 9.82 0.35 -8.84
CA THR A 102 11.23 0.74 -8.98
C THR A 102 11.88 0.17 -10.25
N GLU A 103 11.12 -0.58 -11.06
CA GLU A 103 11.59 -1.31 -12.24
C GLU A 103 12.64 -2.40 -11.93
N ILE A 104 13.03 -2.59 -10.67
CA ILE A 104 14.01 -3.61 -10.26
C ILE A 104 13.52 -4.99 -10.68
N TYR A 105 12.21 -5.27 -10.53
CA TYR A 105 11.64 -6.56 -10.92
C TYR A 105 11.77 -6.83 -12.42
N ASP A 106 11.70 -5.82 -13.27
CA ASP A 106 11.86 -5.98 -14.71
C ASP A 106 13.31 -6.33 -15.08
N TYR A 107 14.29 -5.71 -14.43
CA TYR A 107 15.69 -6.11 -14.58
C TYR A 107 15.95 -7.51 -14.02
N MET A 108 15.34 -7.89 -12.91
CA MET A 108 15.42 -9.26 -12.39
C MET A 108 14.83 -10.28 -13.37
N ARG A 109 13.70 -9.96 -14.01
CA ARG A 109 13.11 -10.82 -15.05
C ARG A 109 14.06 -11.02 -16.23
N LEU A 110 14.75 -9.95 -16.65
CA LEU A 110 15.80 -10.07 -17.67
C LEU A 110 16.93 -11.00 -17.19
N LEU A 111 17.41 -10.83 -15.98
CA LEU A 111 18.48 -11.63 -15.41
C LEU A 111 18.10 -13.11 -15.36
N TRP A 112 16.96 -13.46 -14.73
CA TRP A 112 16.49 -14.86 -14.65
C TRP A 112 16.15 -15.43 -16.02
N GLY A 113 15.68 -14.62 -16.96
CA GLY A 113 15.37 -15.03 -18.32
C GLY A 113 16.61 -15.40 -19.17
N HIS A 114 17.78 -14.85 -18.83
CA HIS A 114 18.99 -15.07 -19.60
C HIS A 114 20.00 -16.03 -18.94
N ILE A 115 20.10 -16.03 -17.60
CA ILE A 115 21.07 -16.85 -16.87
C ILE A 115 20.43 -17.76 -15.81
N GLY A 116 19.10 -17.89 -15.78
CA GLY A 116 18.39 -18.76 -14.85
C GLY A 116 18.53 -20.24 -15.22
N HIS A 117 18.80 -21.09 -14.22
CA HIS A 117 18.94 -22.55 -14.35
C HIS A 117 17.60 -23.21 -13.92
N ALA A 118 17.03 -24.02 -14.80
CA ALA A 118 15.80 -24.75 -14.52
C ALA A 118 16.09 -25.99 -13.67
N HIS A 119 15.30 -26.20 -12.62
CA HIS A 119 15.39 -27.37 -11.76
C HIS A 119 14.02 -28.04 -11.69
N CYS A 120 13.98 -29.37 -11.72
CA CYS A 120 12.71 -30.08 -11.58
C CYS A 120 12.08 -29.81 -10.22
N PRO A 121 10.83 -29.29 -10.14
CA PRO A 121 10.17 -28.99 -8.86
C PRO A 121 9.88 -30.24 -8.01
N LYS A 122 9.94 -31.45 -8.61
CA LYS A 122 9.69 -32.72 -7.91
C LYS A 122 10.96 -33.37 -7.37
N CYS A 123 12.08 -33.35 -8.10
CA CYS A 123 13.31 -34.05 -7.71
C CYS A 123 14.53 -33.13 -7.57
N GLY A 124 14.42 -31.83 -7.92
CA GLY A 124 15.53 -30.89 -7.78
C GLY A 124 16.64 -30.99 -8.81
N LEU A 125 16.60 -31.98 -9.73
CA LEU A 125 17.60 -32.11 -10.78
C LEU A 125 17.59 -30.92 -11.72
N GLU A 126 18.78 -30.45 -12.10
CA GLU A 126 18.90 -29.41 -13.12
C GLU A 126 18.42 -29.95 -14.47
N VAL A 127 17.58 -29.20 -15.14
CA VAL A 127 17.04 -29.52 -16.47
C VAL A 127 17.71 -28.60 -17.47
N LYS A 128 18.42 -29.22 -18.43
CA LYS A 128 19.11 -28.50 -19.50
C LYS A 128 18.59 -28.98 -20.86
N LYS A 129 18.53 -28.04 -21.79
CA LYS A 129 18.39 -28.40 -23.21
C LYS A 129 19.75 -28.90 -23.68
N GLN A 130 19.82 -30.18 -24.13
CA GLN A 130 21.02 -30.74 -24.63
C GLN A 130 21.02 -30.67 -26.17
N SER A 131 22.09 -30.18 -26.76
CA SER A 131 22.28 -30.33 -28.21
C SER A 131 22.64 -31.76 -28.56
N ILE A 132 22.40 -32.18 -29.80
CA ILE A 132 22.77 -33.52 -30.29
C ILE A 132 24.28 -33.77 -30.05
N GLU A 133 25.12 -32.76 -30.31
CA GLU A 133 26.56 -32.84 -30.07
C GLU A 133 26.92 -33.06 -28.60
N GLU A 134 26.24 -32.37 -27.69
CA GLU A 134 26.44 -32.56 -26.24
C GLU A 134 26.01 -33.96 -25.79
N ILE A 135 24.86 -34.46 -26.31
CA ILE A 135 24.37 -35.82 -26.04
C ILE A 135 25.39 -36.84 -26.50
N VAL A 136 25.91 -36.70 -27.73
CA VAL A 136 26.93 -37.60 -28.30
C VAL A 136 28.21 -37.58 -27.47
N ASN A 137 28.69 -36.39 -27.08
CA ASN A 137 29.87 -36.26 -26.22
C ASN A 137 29.66 -36.88 -24.84
N GLU A 138 28.47 -36.73 -24.26
CA GLU A 138 28.17 -37.35 -22.96
C GLU A 138 28.09 -38.88 -23.07
N ILE A 139 27.51 -39.42 -24.13
CA ILE A 139 27.50 -40.85 -24.43
C ILE A 139 28.95 -41.34 -24.56
N LYS A 140 29.79 -40.64 -25.34
CA LYS A 140 31.20 -40.97 -25.50
C LYS A 140 31.94 -41.04 -24.16
N ASN A 141 31.72 -40.09 -23.28
CA ASN A 141 32.38 -40.03 -21.97
C ASN A 141 31.92 -41.14 -21.01
N LYS A 142 30.73 -41.69 -21.22
CA LYS A 142 30.14 -42.78 -20.39
C LYS A 142 30.52 -44.17 -20.91
N CYS A 143 30.93 -44.29 -22.18
CA CYS A 143 31.19 -45.58 -22.86
C CYS A 143 32.66 -46.00 -22.79
N LYS A 144 32.87 -47.28 -22.67
CA LYS A 144 34.17 -47.95 -22.85
C LYS A 144 34.16 -48.75 -24.15
N GLU A 145 35.36 -49.00 -24.69
CA GLU A 145 35.48 -49.79 -25.92
C GLU A 145 34.80 -51.17 -25.79
N LYS A 146 34.00 -51.55 -26.77
CA LYS A 146 33.13 -52.74 -26.85
C LYS A 146 31.79 -52.68 -26.05
N ASP A 147 31.47 -51.59 -25.44
CA ASP A 147 30.12 -51.46 -24.82
C ASP A 147 29.01 -51.56 -25.86
N LYS A 148 27.90 -52.21 -25.46
CA LYS A 148 26.73 -52.38 -26.31
C LYS A 148 25.74 -51.23 -26.06
N LEU A 149 25.48 -50.49 -27.11
CA LEU A 149 24.55 -49.36 -27.09
C LEU A 149 23.24 -49.73 -27.78
N VAL A 150 22.11 -49.43 -27.17
CA VAL A 150 20.79 -49.48 -27.79
C VAL A 150 20.15 -48.11 -27.71
N PHE A 151 19.82 -47.54 -28.86
CA PHE A 151 19.17 -46.23 -28.96
C PHE A 151 17.66 -46.44 -29.00
N LEU A 152 16.94 -45.79 -28.10
CA LEU A 152 15.50 -45.97 -27.89
C LEU A 152 14.78 -44.61 -27.96
N ALA A 153 13.78 -44.54 -28.80
CA ALA A 153 12.89 -43.38 -28.87
C ALA A 153 11.59 -43.67 -28.07
N PRO A 154 11.30 -42.97 -26.99
CA PRO A 154 10.07 -43.17 -26.25
C PRO A 154 8.86 -42.68 -27.05
N ILE A 155 7.91 -43.60 -27.39
CA ILE A 155 6.72 -43.31 -28.19
C ILE A 155 5.46 -43.30 -27.31
N VAL A 156 5.34 -44.23 -26.38
CA VAL A 156 4.19 -44.32 -25.45
C VAL A 156 4.75 -44.42 -24.03
N ASN A 157 4.31 -43.55 -23.15
CA ASN A 157 4.69 -43.57 -21.76
C ASN A 157 3.44 -43.79 -20.88
N ASP A 158 3.38 -44.90 -20.18
CA ASP A 158 2.35 -45.27 -19.20
C ASP A 158 0.90 -45.01 -19.65
N LYS A 159 0.54 -45.46 -20.87
CA LYS A 159 -0.82 -45.33 -21.42
C LYS A 159 -1.49 -46.71 -21.60
N LYS A 160 -2.80 -46.77 -21.32
CA LYS A 160 -3.65 -47.97 -21.55
C LYS A 160 -3.93 -48.15 -23.04
N GLY A 161 -3.95 -49.39 -23.49
CA GLY A 161 -4.36 -49.73 -24.83
C GLY A 161 -3.62 -50.92 -25.41
N THR A 162 -4.09 -51.51 -26.50
CA THR A 162 -3.43 -52.60 -27.23
C THR A 162 -2.33 -52.13 -28.16
N HIS A 163 -2.33 -50.84 -28.52
CA HIS A 163 -1.34 -50.16 -29.41
C HIS A 163 -1.07 -50.87 -30.74
N LYS A 164 -1.97 -51.77 -31.21
CA LYS A 164 -1.80 -52.54 -32.47
C LYS A 164 -1.50 -51.66 -33.68
N ASN A 165 -2.26 -50.55 -33.85
CA ASN A 165 -2.03 -49.60 -34.95
C ASN A 165 -0.65 -48.96 -34.92
N LEU A 166 -0.10 -48.70 -33.74
CA LEU A 166 1.26 -48.15 -33.57
C LEU A 166 2.27 -49.13 -34.09
N PHE A 167 2.20 -50.42 -33.67
CA PHE A 167 3.14 -51.43 -34.11
C PHE A 167 3.10 -51.65 -35.64
N LEU A 168 1.92 -51.66 -36.21
CA LEU A 168 1.75 -51.74 -37.68
C LEU A 168 2.38 -50.54 -38.41
N ASN A 169 2.22 -49.36 -37.88
CA ASN A 169 2.82 -48.15 -38.47
C ASN A 169 4.34 -48.16 -38.39
N LEU A 170 4.90 -48.59 -37.27
CA LEU A 170 6.34 -48.67 -37.06
C LEU A 170 6.98 -49.75 -37.96
N SER A 171 6.34 -50.91 -38.11
CA SER A 171 6.76 -51.98 -39.06
C SER A 171 6.72 -51.49 -40.52
N ARG A 172 5.68 -50.75 -40.93
CA ARG A 172 5.56 -50.14 -42.29
C ARG A 172 6.67 -49.09 -42.56
N GLN A 173 7.16 -48.41 -41.51
CA GLN A 173 8.27 -47.47 -41.59
C GLN A 173 9.63 -48.15 -41.66
N GLY A 174 9.68 -49.49 -41.58
CA GLY A 174 10.90 -50.28 -41.70
C GLY A 174 11.65 -50.51 -40.40
N TYR A 175 11.05 -50.20 -39.24
CA TYR A 175 11.65 -50.55 -37.97
C TYR A 175 11.42 -52.01 -37.63
N LEU A 176 12.40 -52.63 -36.95
CA LEU A 176 12.39 -54.09 -36.69
C LEU A 176 12.01 -54.43 -35.25
N ARG A 177 12.24 -53.52 -34.31
CA ARG A 177 12.13 -53.85 -32.86
C ARG A 177 11.57 -52.70 -32.07
N VAL A 178 10.82 -53.03 -31.02
CA VAL A 178 10.35 -52.11 -29.96
C VAL A 178 10.71 -52.70 -28.60
N ARG A 179 10.88 -51.84 -27.62
CA ARG A 179 10.96 -52.26 -26.21
C ARG A 179 9.63 -51.96 -25.57
N VAL A 180 8.93 -52.98 -25.06
CA VAL A 180 7.65 -52.89 -24.39
C VAL A 180 7.83 -53.33 -22.94
N ASP A 181 7.50 -52.44 -22.01
CA ASP A 181 7.61 -52.69 -20.54
C ASP A 181 8.99 -53.23 -20.14
N GLY A 182 10.05 -52.76 -20.82
CA GLY A 182 11.42 -53.13 -20.57
C GLY A 182 11.93 -54.34 -21.37
N GLN A 183 11.05 -55.07 -22.12
CA GLN A 183 11.43 -56.21 -22.93
C GLN A 183 11.51 -55.82 -24.41
N ILE A 184 12.62 -56.20 -25.09
CA ILE A 184 12.76 -55.95 -26.53
C ILE A 184 12.04 -57.06 -27.29
N LEU A 185 11.03 -56.65 -28.11
CA LEU A 185 10.21 -57.51 -28.97
C LEU A 185 10.46 -57.17 -30.43
N THR A 186 10.25 -58.17 -31.33
CA THR A 186 10.32 -57.95 -32.77
C THR A 186 8.96 -57.58 -33.33
N LEU A 187 8.91 -56.56 -34.20
CA LEU A 187 7.66 -56.06 -34.75
C LEU A 187 7.02 -57.04 -35.77
N ASP A 188 7.79 -58.04 -36.23
CA ASP A 188 7.29 -59.13 -37.10
C ASP A 188 6.50 -60.19 -36.31
N ASP A 189 6.66 -60.22 -34.99
CA ASP A 189 5.88 -61.12 -34.09
C ASP A 189 4.53 -60.45 -33.75
N ASP A 190 3.50 -61.25 -33.46
CA ASP A 190 2.20 -60.75 -33.07
C ASP A 190 2.24 -60.28 -31.62
N ILE A 191 2.44 -58.97 -31.42
CA ILE A 191 2.53 -58.38 -30.11
C ILE A 191 1.13 -58.11 -29.57
N GLU A 192 0.69 -58.90 -28.59
CA GLU A 192 -0.60 -58.73 -27.90
C GLU A 192 -0.41 -58.08 -26.53
N LEU A 193 -0.97 -56.90 -26.38
CA LEU A 193 -0.95 -56.16 -25.11
C LEU A 193 -2.37 -56.11 -24.48
N ASP A 194 -2.38 -56.16 -23.15
CA ASP A 194 -3.62 -56.07 -22.37
C ASP A 194 -4.21 -54.62 -22.42
N LYS A 195 -5.41 -54.47 -22.94
CA LYS A 195 -6.13 -53.20 -23.11
C LYS A 195 -6.32 -52.43 -21.81
N ASN A 196 -6.34 -53.12 -20.66
CA ASN A 196 -6.64 -52.52 -19.36
C ASN A 196 -5.36 -52.15 -18.55
N LYS A 197 -4.19 -52.68 -18.99
CA LYS A 197 -2.91 -52.35 -18.40
C LYS A 197 -2.31 -51.13 -19.03
N ARG A 198 -1.44 -50.46 -18.28
CA ARG A 198 -0.63 -49.32 -18.77
C ARG A 198 0.67 -49.89 -19.31
N HIS A 199 1.05 -49.44 -20.50
CA HIS A 199 2.23 -49.88 -21.21
C HIS A 199 3.17 -48.73 -21.54
N THR A 200 4.45 -48.99 -21.50
CA THR A 200 5.52 -48.09 -21.97
C THR A 200 6.15 -48.71 -23.19
N ILE A 201 6.14 -47.98 -24.32
CA ILE A 201 6.65 -48.48 -25.61
C ILE A 201 7.72 -47.53 -26.10
N GLU A 202 8.89 -48.09 -26.37
CA GLU A 202 10.03 -47.35 -26.89
C GLU A 202 10.49 -48.02 -28.19
N LEU A 203 10.71 -47.22 -29.22
CA LEU A 203 11.20 -47.68 -30.52
C LEU A 203 12.72 -47.90 -30.45
N VAL A 204 13.19 -49.08 -30.86
CA VAL A 204 14.62 -49.33 -31.03
C VAL A 204 15.06 -48.77 -32.38
N THR A 205 15.76 -47.64 -32.36
CA THR A 205 16.19 -46.95 -33.60
C THR A 205 17.52 -47.50 -34.14
N ASP A 206 18.46 -47.85 -33.29
CA ASP A 206 19.74 -48.48 -33.70
C ASP A 206 20.35 -49.27 -32.53
N ARG A 207 21.30 -50.16 -32.87
CA ARG A 207 22.11 -50.96 -31.94
C ARG A 207 23.56 -50.94 -32.40
N ILE A 208 24.45 -50.39 -31.57
CA ILE A 208 25.85 -50.14 -31.93
C ILE A 208 26.75 -50.74 -30.85
N VAL A 209 27.85 -51.28 -31.25
CA VAL A 209 28.97 -51.60 -30.32
C VAL A 209 29.93 -50.44 -30.39
N PHE A 210 30.18 -49.83 -29.23
CA PHE A 210 31.02 -48.63 -29.15
C PHE A 210 32.46 -48.90 -29.57
N LYS A 211 32.93 -48.12 -30.56
CA LYS A 211 34.31 -47.99 -31.03
C LYS A 211 34.55 -46.52 -31.35
N GLU A 212 35.78 -46.05 -31.23
CA GLU A 212 36.08 -44.66 -31.59
C GLU A 212 35.70 -44.31 -33.05
N GLU A 213 35.80 -45.28 -33.97
CA GLU A 213 35.39 -45.09 -35.38
C GLU A 213 33.87 -45.02 -35.59
N SER A 214 33.06 -45.39 -34.60
CA SER A 214 31.59 -45.41 -34.70
C SER A 214 30.90 -44.13 -34.30
N ILE A 215 31.63 -43.03 -34.03
CA ILE A 215 31.06 -41.77 -33.54
C ILE A 215 30.08 -41.17 -34.57
N SER A 216 30.39 -41.16 -35.84
CA SER A 216 29.48 -40.68 -36.91
C SER A 216 28.16 -41.46 -36.94
N ARG A 217 28.17 -42.78 -36.70
CA ARG A 217 26.98 -43.60 -36.65
C ARG A 217 26.18 -43.35 -35.34
N ILE A 218 26.89 -43.04 -34.24
CA ILE A 218 26.23 -42.64 -32.97
C ILE A 218 25.49 -41.31 -33.15
N ASP A 219 26.09 -40.35 -33.85
CA ASP A 219 25.45 -39.06 -34.15
C ASP A 219 24.15 -39.24 -34.97
N GLU A 220 24.21 -40.08 -36.03
CA GLU A 220 23.01 -40.43 -36.79
C GLU A 220 21.96 -41.17 -35.96
N ALA A 221 22.36 -42.11 -35.10
CA ALA A 221 21.48 -42.87 -34.23
C ALA A 221 20.80 -41.97 -33.19
N VAL A 222 21.55 -41.02 -32.58
CA VAL A 222 21.03 -40.01 -31.66
C VAL A 222 20.03 -39.12 -32.38
N SER A 223 20.39 -38.55 -33.54
CA SER A 223 19.51 -37.69 -34.34
C SER A 223 18.22 -38.39 -34.72
N ASN A 224 18.29 -39.66 -35.15
CA ASN A 224 17.12 -40.46 -35.52
C ASN A 224 16.24 -40.77 -34.29
N ALA A 225 16.84 -41.14 -33.18
CA ALA A 225 16.10 -41.45 -31.96
C ALA A 225 15.43 -40.19 -31.37
N VAL A 226 16.13 -39.07 -31.34
CA VAL A 226 15.57 -37.77 -30.91
C VAL A 226 14.38 -37.33 -31.78
N LYS A 227 14.49 -37.48 -33.10
CA LYS A 227 13.45 -37.16 -34.04
C LYS A 227 12.18 -38.01 -33.82
N ASN A 228 12.34 -39.32 -33.63
CA ASN A 228 11.22 -40.25 -33.42
C ASN A 228 10.63 -40.15 -32.00
N GLY A 229 11.43 -39.79 -31.00
CA GLY A 229 11.06 -39.63 -29.61
C GLY A 229 10.59 -38.20 -29.28
N GLU A 230 10.22 -37.39 -30.29
CA GLU A 230 9.76 -36.01 -30.10
C GLU A 230 10.70 -35.17 -29.18
N GLY A 231 12.01 -35.29 -29.44
CA GLY A 231 13.04 -34.58 -28.67
C GLY A 231 13.59 -35.36 -27.46
N ASN A 232 13.11 -36.59 -27.22
CA ASN A 232 13.58 -37.44 -26.12
C ASN A 232 14.28 -38.68 -26.64
N LEU A 233 15.33 -39.15 -25.94
CA LEU A 233 16.13 -40.28 -26.24
C LEU A 233 16.51 -41.05 -24.98
N ILE A 234 16.47 -42.37 -25.05
CA ILE A 234 17.04 -43.25 -24.05
C ILE A 234 18.15 -44.05 -24.70
N VAL A 235 19.32 -44.01 -24.11
CA VAL A 235 20.48 -44.85 -24.56
C VAL A 235 20.72 -45.89 -23.47
N ASN A 236 20.51 -47.18 -23.85
CA ASN A 236 20.81 -48.30 -23.00
C ASN A 236 22.26 -48.69 -23.22
N ILE A 237 23.11 -48.58 -22.21
CA ILE A 237 24.50 -48.96 -22.21
C ILE A 237 24.69 -50.19 -21.31
N ASN A 238 24.98 -51.34 -21.87
CA ASN A 238 25.17 -52.59 -21.13
C ASN A 238 24.03 -52.91 -20.09
N ASN A 239 22.79 -52.68 -20.48
CA ASN A 239 21.55 -52.85 -19.69
C ASN A 239 21.28 -51.73 -18.66
N GLU A 240 22.02 -50.64 -18.70
CA GLU A 240 21.72 -49.43 -17.91
C GLU A 240 21.15 -48.33 -18.80
N ASP A 241 20.01 -47.77 -18.46
CA ASP A 241 19.29 -46.72 -19.23
C ASP A 241 19.76 -45.32 -18.84
N PHE A 242 20.24 -44.55 -19.84
CA PHE A 242 20.55 -43.12 -19.72
C PHE A 242 19.54 -42.33 -20.56
N LYS A 243 18.88 -41.40 -19.93
CA LYS A 243 17.86 -40.57 -20.58
C LYS A 243 18.45 -39.22 -20.99
N PHE A 244 18.20 -38.79 -22.20
CA PHE A 244 18.61 -37.51 -22.78
C PHE A 244 17.42 -36.81 -23.39
N SER A 245 17.44 -35.50 -23.44
CA SER A 245 16.38 -34.74 -24.06
C SER A 245 16.91 -33.48 -24.74
N GLU A 246 16.45 -33.24 -25.94
CA GLU A 246 16.64 -31.98 -26.65
C GLU A 246 15.61 -30.90 -26.14
N ASN A 247 14.57 -31.36 -25.45
CA ASN A 247 13.55 -30.51 -24.85
C ASN A 247 13.89 -30.18 -23.41
N PHE A 248 13.36 -29.08 -22.88
CA PHE A 248 13.44 -28.75 -21.48
C PHE A 248 12.50 -29.62 -20.62
N VAL A 249 12.85 -30.89 -20.48
CA VAL A 249 12.07 -31.91 -19.76
C VAL A 249 12.93 -32.60 -18.71
N CYS A 250 12.40 -32.84 -17.53
CA CYS A 250 13.11 -33.59 -16.51
C CYS A 250 13.24 -35.08 -16.91
N SER A 251 14.45 -35.62 -16.90
CA SER A 251 14.68 -37.02 -17.21
C SER A 251 13.99 -38.04 -16.29
N ASN A 252 13.72 -37.63 -15.02
CA ASN A 252 13.02 -38.47 -14.04
C ASN A 252 11.51 -38.24 -14.01
N HIS A 253 11.06 -37.06 -14.46
CA HIS A 253 9.63 -36.66 -14.45
C HIS A 253 9.28 -36.09 -15.83
N PRO A 254 9.01 -36.93 -16.84
CA PRO A 254 8.73 -36.47 -18.20
C PRO A 254 7.50 -35.57 -18.33
N GLU A 255 6.59 -35.60 -17.34
CA GLU A 255 5.45 -34.72 -17.26
C GLU A 255 5.83 -33.27 -16.84
N VAL A 256 7.04 -33.05 -16.34
CA VAL A 256 7.59 -31.75 -15.99
C VAL A 256 8.36 -31.19 -17.18
N SER A 257 7.69 -30.38 -17.97
CA SER A 257 8.25 -29.69 -19.13
C SER A 257 8.38 -28.20 -18.83
N PHE A 258 9.50 -27.62 -19.18
CA PHE A 258 9.75 -26.18 -19.08
C PHE A 258 9.49 -25.54 -20.44
N PRO A 259 8.73 -24.43 -20.47
CA PRO A 259 8.66 -23.61 -21.66
C PRO A 259 10.03 -22.94 -21.91
N GLU A 260 10.20 -22.35 -23.09
CA GLU A 260 11.38 -21.54 -23.38
C GLU A 260 11.58 -20.45 -22.31
N ILE A 261 12.74 -20.46 -21.68
CA ILE A 261 13.07 -19.51 -20.60
C ILE A 261 13.32 -18.13 -21.24
N ASN A 262 12.40 -17.22 -20.99
CA ASN A 262 12.47 -15.84 -21.44
C ASN A 262 11.93 -14.88 -20.35
N PRO A 263 12.19 -13.57 -20.41
CA PRO A 263 11.77 -12.62 -19.38
C PRO A 263 10.25 -12.54 -19.16
N ARG A 264 9.42 -12.90 -20.15
CA ARG A 264 7.95 -12.87 -20.03
C ARG A 264 7.45 -13.98 -19.10
N LEU A 265 8.17 -15.08 -19.00
CA LEU A 265 7.83 -16.21 -18.15
C LEU A 265 7.78 -15.83 -16.66
N PHE A 266 8.62 -14.87 -16.25
CA PHE A 266 8.70 -14.39 -14.86
C PHE A 266 7.71 -13.28 -14.54
N SER A 267 6.79 -12.95 -15.44
CA SER A 267 5.76 -11.96 -15.18
C SER A 267 4.57 -12.58 -14.47
N PHE A 268 4.28 -12.14 -13.25
CA PHE A 268 3.04 -12.52 -12.55
C PHE A 268 1.78 -11.83 -13.12
N ASN A 269 1.93 -10.92 -14.08
CA ASN A 269 0.82 -10.32 -14.83
C ASN A 269 0.50 -11.07 -16.13
N ALA A 270 1.35 -12.03 -16.52
CA ALA A 270 1.18 -12.82 -17.73
C ALA A 270 0.67 -14.24 -17.40
N PRO A 271 -0.30 -14.79 -18.14
CA PRO A 271 -0.90 -16.10 -17.85
C PRO A 271 0.12 -17.25 -17.80
N PHE A 272 1.19 -17.16 -18.57
CA PHE A 272 2.19 -18.21 -18.69
C PHE A 272 3.01 -18.44 -17.41
N GLY A 273 3.30 -17.37 -16.65
CA GLY A 273 4.11 -17.44 -15.43
C GLY A 273 3.30 -17.35 -14.15
N ALA A 274 2.12 -16.76 -14.23
CA ALA A 274 1.29 -16.52 -13.06
C ALA A 274 0.74 -17.82 -12.45
N CYS A 275 0.52 -17.81 -11.14
CA CYS A 275 -0.23 -18.86 -10.46
C CYS A 275 -1.65 -18.93 -11.02
N SER A 276 -2.08 -20.11 -11.44
CA SER A 276 -3.40 -20.32 -12.07
C SER A 276 -4.60 -20.12 -11.14
N GLU A 277 -4.42 -20.17 -9.82
CA GLU A 277 -5.47 -19.97 -8.84
C GLU A 277 -5.69 -18.48 -8.53
N CYS A 278 -4.64 -17.75 -8.18
CA CYS A 278 -4.76 -16.33 -7.83
C CYS A 278 -4.47 -15.38 -9.01
N ASN A 279 -4.21 -15.89 -10.21
CA ASN A 279 -3.87 -15.10 -11.40
C ASN A 279 -2.77 -14.06 -11.14
N GLY A 280 -1.74 -14.45 -10.35
CA GLY A 280 -0.59 -13.62 -10.04
C GLY A 280 -0.80 -12.59 -8.92
N LEU A 281 -1.93 -12.59 -8.21
CA LEU A 281 -2.17 -11.72 -7.07
C LEU A 281 -1.36 -12.14 -5.84
N GLY A 282 -1.10 -13.43 -5.66
CA GLY A 282 -0.42 -13.98 -4.48
C GLY A 282 -1.32 -14.14 -3.27
N SER A 283 -2.47 -13.50 -3.26
CA SER A 283 -3.45 -13.52 -2.17
C SER A 283 -4.85 -13.81 -2.70
N SER A 284 -5.73 -14.22 -1.81
CA SER A 284 -7.17 -14.36 -2.03
C SER A 284 -7.92 -13.69 -0.89
N LEU A 285 -9.07 -13.09 -1.19
CA LEU A 285 -9.99 -12.60 -0.18
C LEU A 285 -10.84 -13.78 0.31
N GLU A 286 -10.66 -14.12 1.58
CA GLU A 286 -11.42 -15.19 2.23
C GLU A 286 -12.32 -14.61 3.31
N VAL A 287 -13.47 -15.29 3.52
CA VAL A 287 -14.38 -14.88 4.59
C VAL A 287 -13.77 -15.28 5.94
N ASN A 288 -13.67 -14.32 6.84
CA ASN A 288 -13.23 -14.58 8.20
C ASN A 288 -14.41 -15.09 9.04
N LEU A 289 -14.34 -16.35 9.44
CA LEU A 289 -15.42 -16.98 10.22
C LEU A 289 -15.70 -16.26 11.54
N ASN A 290 -14.67 -15.74 12.19
CA ASN A 290 -14.82 -15.00 13.44
C ASN A 290 -15.56 -13.66 13.27
N SER A 291 -15.66 -13.11 12.05
CA SER A 291 -16.39 -11.87 11.79
C SER A 291 -17.89 -12.00 11.96
N PHE A 292 -18.39 -13.22 11.99
CA PHE A 292 -19.81 -13.47 12.24
C PHE A 292 -20.17 -13.48 13.73
N ILE A 293 -19.19 -13.51 14.62
CA ILE A 293 -19.40 -13.49 16.07
C ILE A 293 -19.36 -12.05 16.58
N ILE A 294 -20.52 -11.50 16.96
CA ILE A 294 -20.64 -10.16 17.54
C ILE A 294 -20.36 -10.23 19.05
N ASP A 295 -21.07 -11.13 19.72
CA ASP A 295 -21.00 -11.27 21.17
C ASP A 295 -21.24 -12.73 21.58
N GLU A 296 -20.22 -13.35 22.15
CA GLU A 296 -20.26 -14.76 22.55
C GLU A 296 -21.19 -15.04 23.73
N GLU A 297 -21.48 -14.02 24.56
CA GLU A 297 -22.37 -14.13 25.71
C GLU A 297 -23.85 -13.98 25.35
N LYS A 298 -24.16 -13.49 24.16
CA LYS A 298 -25.51 -13.39 23.62
C LYS A 298 -25.90 -14.63 22.84
N SER A 299 -27.21 -14.87 22.76
CA SER A 299 -27.77 -15.87 21.86
C SER A 299 -27.88 -15.36 20.41
N ILE A 300 -28.12 -16.27 19.48
CA ILE A 300 -28.43 -15.90 18.09
C ILE A 300 -29.66 -14.97 18.03
N GLU A 301 -30.71 -15.29 18.81
CA GLU A 301 -31.91 -14.50 18.88
C GLU A 301 -31.68 -13.08 19.44
N GLU A 302 -30.74 -12.91 20.37
CA GLU A 302 -30.33 -11.63 20.95
C GLU A 302 -29.38 -10.83 20.05
N GLY A 303 -28.95 -11.40 18.91
CA GLY A 303 -28.05 -10.75 17.97
C GLY A 303 -26.58 -11.06 18.23
N GLY A 304 -26.25 -12.23 18.78
CA GLY A 304 -24.86 -12.67 19.03
C GLY A 304 -24.08 -12.94 17.74
N ILE A 305 -24.74 -13.04 16.57
CA ILE A 305 -24.09 -13.24 15.28
C ILE A 305 -24.42 -12.13 14.27
N ALA A 306 -23.46 -11.86 13.37
CA ALA A 306 -23.60 -10.92 12.26
C ALA A 306 -24.08 -11.61 10.98
N ILE A 307 -24.87 -10.93 10.18
CA ILE A 307 -25.31 -11.37 8.86
C ILE A 307 -25.18 -10.22 7.87
N VAL A 308 -24.53 -10.45 6.76
CA VAL A 308 -24.41 -9.44 5.69
C VAL A 308 -25.77 -9.09 5.14
N GLY A 309 -26.17 -7.82 5.23
CA GLY A 309 -27.49 -7.33 4.82
C GLY A 309 -28.63 -7.75 5.74
N GLY A 310 -28.36 -8.32 6.90
CA GLY A 310 -29.33 -8.87 7.83
C GLY A 310 -29.41 -8.23 9.21
N ALA A 311 -28.95 -6.98 9.37
CA ALA A 311 -28.90 -6.28 10.68
C ALA A 311 -30.27 -6.11 11.35
N SER A 312 -31.38 -6.23 10.64
CA SER A 312 -32.74 -6.17 11.17
C SER A 312 -33.35 -7.56 11.28
N LYS A 313 -33.98 -7.87 12.42
CA LYS A 313 -34.81 -9.09 12.61
C LYS A 313 -35.94 -9.23 11.59
N THR A 314 -36.24 -8.18 10.85
CA THR A 314 -37.24 -8.17 9.78
C THR A 314 -36.61 -8.44 8.40
N SER A 315 -35.29 -8.57 8.29
CA SER A 315 -34.62 -8.79 7.01
C SER A 315 -34.90 -10.19 6.47
N TRP A 316 -34.94 -10.31 5.14
CA TRP A 316 -35.10 -11.57 4.43
C TRP A 316 -34.04 -12.60 4.87
N THR A 317 -32.77 -12.21 4.89
CA THR A 317 -31.65 -13.10 5.21
C THR A 317 -31.72 -13.63 6.64
N TRP A 318 -32.13 -12.78 7.59
CA TRP A 318 -32.33 -13.17 8.99
C TRP A 318 -33.43 -14.24 9.09
N ASN A 319 -34.58 -14.01 8.48
CA ASN A 319 -35.71 -14.94 8.55
C ASN A 319 -35.38 -16.30 7.91
N ILE A 320 -34.63 -16.33 6.81
CA ILE A 320 -34.15 -17.57 6.19
C ILE A 320 -33.22 -18.33 7.15
N LEU A 321 -32.25 -17.65 7.75
CA LEU A 321 -31.34 -18.28 8.71
C LEU A 321 -32.10 -18.88 9.91
N ILE A 322 -32.99 -18.11 10.53
CA ILE A 322 -33.78 -18.59 11.67
C ILE A 322 -34.66 -19.80 11.30
N SER A 323 -35.30 -19.79 10.12
CA SER A 323 -36.08 -20.91 9.62
C SER A 323 -35.20 -22.16 9.41
N PHE A 324 -34.01 -21.98 8.85
CA PHE A 324 -33.03 -23.05 8.67
C PHE A 324 -32.57 -23.63 10.00
N LEU A 325 -32.18 -22.81 10.97
CA LEU A 325 -31.72 -23.28 12.28
C LEU A 325 -32.79 -24.08 13.03
N LYS A 326 -34.06 -23.62 12.96
CA LYS A 326 -35.20 -24.35 13.51
C LYS A 326 -35.41 -25.70 12.81
N ALA A 327 -35.30 -25.75 11.49
CA ALA A 327 -35.41 -26.98 10.72
C ALA A 327 -34.28 -27.98 11.04
N MET A 328 -33.09 -27.49 11.39
CA MET A 328 -31.95 -28.31 11.81
C MET A 328 -31.94 -28.62 13.32
N ASN A 329 -32.96 -28.27 14.08
CA ASN A 329 -33.10 -28.43 15.52
C ASN A 329 -31.95 -27.73 16.31
N ILE A 330 -31.46 -26.59 15.80
CA ILE A 330 -30.48 -25.77 16.49
C ILE A 330 -31.21 -24.74 17.36
N ASP A 331 -30.93 -24.74 18.65
CA ASP A 331 -31.54 -23.83 19.60
C ASP A 331 -30.94 -22.42 19.48
N ILE A 332 -31.75 -21.48 18.97
CA ILE A 332 -31.38 -20.09 18.74
C ILE A 332 -31.27 -19.25 20.02
N THR A 333 -31.76 -19.77 21.15
CA THR A 333 -31.67 -19.09 22.47
C THR A 333 -30.40 -19.44 23.21
N LYS A 334 -29.64 -20.41 22.72
CA LYS A 334 -28.35 -20.86 23.23
C LYS A 334 -27.29 -19.78 23.00
N LYS A 335 -26.42 -19.53 23.98
CA LYS A 335 -25.32 -18.58 23.83
C LYS A 335 -24.38 -19.00 22.71
N VAL A 336 -23.88 -18.02 21.98
CA VAL A 336 -22.98 -18.25 20.84
C VAL A 336 -21.75 -19.07 21.21
N LYS A 337 -21.17 -18.86 22.40
CA LYS A 337 -20.06 -19.68 22.94
C LYS A 337 -20.38 -21.15 23.20
N GLU A 338 -21.67 -21.49 23.33
CA GLU A 338 -22.12 -22.86 23.63
C GLU A 338 -22.47 -23.64 22.37
N LEU A 339 -22.42 -23.00 21.18
CA LEU A 339 -22.65 -23.67 19.91
C LEU A 339 -21.54 -24.66 19.60
N THR A 340 -21.91 -25.87 19.20
CA THR A 340 -20.98 -26.93 18.81
C THR A 340 -20.31 -26.65 17.46
N LYS A 341 -19.23 -27.37 17.17
CA LYS A 341 -18.54 -27.23 15.85
C LYS A 341 -19.44 -27.66 14.69
N GLU A 342 -20.32 -28.65 14.90
CA GLU A 342 -21.28 -29.12 13.90
C GLU A 342 -22.34 -28.04 13.64
N GLU A 343 -22.89 -27.40 14.68
CA GLU A 343 -23.85 -26.29 14.55
C GLU A 343 -23.21 -25.11 13.80
N TRP A 344 -21.95 -24.75 14.14
CA TRP A 344 -21.21 -23.73 13.43
C TRP A 344 -20.95 -24.08 11.96
N ASN A 345 -20.64 -25.34 11.64
CA ASN A 345 -20.46 -25.78 10.26
C ASN A 345 -21.74 -25.58 9.43
N LEU A 346 -22.89 -25.90 9.98
CA LEU A 346 -24.18 -25.66 9.32
C LEU A 346 -24.46 -24.16 9.13
N ILE A 347 -24.13 -23.32 10.11
CA ILE A 347 -24.28 -21.87 10.00
C ILE A 347 -23.34 -21.29 8.94
N TYR A 348 -22.06 -21.70 8.93
CA TYR A 348 -21.07 -21.17 8.01
C TYR A 348 -21.24 -21.65 6.57
N TYR A 349 -21.49 -22.94 6.39
CA TYR A 349 -21.45 -23.56 5.06
C TYR A 349 -22.83 -24.01 4.54
N GLY A 350 -23.86 -23.94 5.38
CA GLY A 350 -25.21 -24.31 4.99
C GLY A 350 -25.42 -25.81 4.85
N SER A 351 -26.47 -26.18 4.13
CA SER A 351 -26.85 -27.58 3.80
C SER A 351 -27.63 -27.64 2.51
N ASP A 352 -27.47 -28.74 1.78
CA ASP A 352 -28.27 -29.06 0.58
C ASP A 352 -29.71 -29.49 0.91
N ILE A 353 -30.06 -29.58 2.19
CA ILE A 353 -31.42 -29.97 2.63
C ILE A 353 -32.36 -28.81 2.40
N GLU A 354 -33.46 -29.08 1.69
CA GLU A 354 -34.54 -28.12 1.55
C GLU A 354 -35.36 -28.05 2.83
N PHE A 355 -35.59 -26.82 3.32
CA PHE A 355 -36.40 -26.57 4.51
C PHE A 355 -37.57 -25.61 4.19
N PRO A 356 -38.72 -25.76 4.85
CA PRO A 356 -39.81 -24.82 4.71
C PRO A 356 -39.49 -23.51 5.42
N PHE A 357 -39.77 -22.40 4.75
CA PHE A 357 -39.67 -21.08 5.36
C PHE A 357 -40.96 -20.30 5.17
N ASN A 358 -41.28 -19.46 6.16
CA ASN A 358 -42.42 -18.58 6.12
C ASN A 358 -41.98 -17.20 6.63
N ILE A 359 -41.96 -16.22 5.72
CA ILE A 359 -41.59 -14.85 6.03
C ILE A 359 -42.86 -14.01 6.04
N ASN A 360 -43.15 -13.47 7.21
CA ASN A 360 -44.31 -12.62 7.45
C ASN A 360 -43.82 -11.23 7.83
N THR A 361 -43.76 -10.29 6.91
CA THR A 361 -43.47 -8.90 7.14
C THR A 361 -44.76 -8.06 7.03
N LYS A 362 -44.74 -6.80 7.46
CA LYS A 362 -45.90 -5.90 7.31
C LYS A 362 -46.33 -5.69 5.86
N GLU A 363 -45.44 -5.92 4.90
CA GLU A 363 -45.66 -5.65 3.48
C GLU A 363 -45.78 -6.91 2.62
N TYR A 364 -45.19 -8.07 3.02
CA TYR A 364 -45.16 -9.28 2.23
C TYR A 364 -45.30 -10.52 3.09
N GLN A 365 -46.10 -11.46 2.64
CA GLN A 365 -46.15 -12.85 3.10
C GLN A 365 -45.59 -13.74 2.00
N PHE A 366 -44.53 -14.48 2.31
CA PHE A 366 -43.91 -15.42 1.37
C PHE A 366 -43.57 -16.72 2.08
N SER A 367 -44.04 -17.86 1.52
CA SER A 367 -43.71 -19.19 2.02
C SER A 367 -43.22 -20.06 0.88
N GLY A 368 -42.31 -20.98 1.17
CA GLY A 368 -41.73 -21.90 0.18
C GLY A 368 -40.72 -22.84 0.78
N PHE A 369 -40.00 -23.53 -0.09
CA PHE A 369 -38.87 -24.36 0.27
C PHE A 369 -37.59 -23.76 -0.27
N LYS A 370 -36.50 -23.80 0.50
CA LYS A 370 -35.21 -23.28 0.10
C LYS A 370 -34.07 -24.04 0.77
N GLN A 371 -32.92 -24.10 0.11
CA GLN A 371 -31.65 -24.51 0.69
C GLN A 371 -30.95 -23.31 1.30
N PHE A 372 -30.19 -23.50 2.38
CA PHE A 372 -29.39 -22.45 3.00
C PHE A 372 -27.95 -22.57 2.53
N GLU A 373 -27.50 -21.58 1.78
CA GLU A 373 -26.15 -21.52 1.21
C GLU A 373 -25.02 -21.31 2.23
N GLY A 374 -25.35 -21.02 3.49
CA GLY A 374 -24.38 -20.68 4.53
C GLY A 374 -23.91 -19.23 4.49
N LEU A 375 -23.46 -18.73 5.65
CA LEU A 375 -23.00 -17.34 5.78
C LEU A 375 -21.78 -17.04 4.89
N VAL A 376 -20.90 -18.00 4.68
CA VAL A 376 -19.68 -17.85 3.86
C VAL A 376 -20.03 -17.63 2.38
N ALA A 377 -20.85 -18.51 1.81
CA ALA A 377 -21.26 -18.37 0.41
C ALA A 377 -22.10 -17.12 0.21
N HIS A 378 -23.03 -16.84 1.13
CA HIS A 378 -23.83 -15.62 1.14
C HIS A 378 -22.96 -14.36 1.10
N THR A 379 -21.94 -14.28 1.96
CA THR A 379 -21.03 -13.12 2.04
C THR A 379 -20.22 -12.95 0.75
N LYS A 380 -19.64 -14.06 0.23
CA LYS A 380 -18.88 -14.05 -1.04
C LYS A 380 -19.76 -13.58 -2.20
N ARG A 381 -20.99 -14.08 -2.28
CA ARG A 381 -21.95 -13.69 -3.32
C ARG A 381 -22.34 -12.22 -3.21
N ARG A 382 -22.67 -11.73 -2.00
CA ARG A 382 -23.03 -10.33 -1.77
C ARG A 382 -21.87 -9.36 -2.08
N ALA A 383 -20.65 -9.71 -1.75
CA ALA A 383 -19.47 -8.93 -2.12
C ALA A 383 -19.29 -8.85 -3.64
N LYS A 384 -19.56 -9.95 -4.37
CA LYS A 384 -19.40 -10.01 -5.83
C LYS A 384 -20.53 -9.30 -6.59
N GLU A 385 -21.76 -9.46 -6.16
CA GLU A 385 -22.97 -8.99 -6.87
C GLU A 385 -23.37 -7.55 -6.52
N SER A 386 -22.76 -6.95 -5.50
CA SER A 386 -23.09 -5.57 -5.10
C SER A 386 -22.74 -4.57 -6.20
N MET A 387 -23.72 -3.79 -6.65
CA MET A 387 -23.53 -2.69 -7.60
C MET A 387 -22.92 -1.44 -6.93
N SER A 388 -22.98 -1.33 -5.61
CA SER A 388 -22.40 -0.23 -4.86
C SER A 388 -20.99 -0.57 -4.41
N GLU A 389 -20.01 0.18 -4.90
CA GLU A 389 -18.59 0.04 -4.49
C GLU A 389 -18.43 0.23 -2.97
N ALA A 390 -19.12 1.20 -2.39
CA ALA A 390 -19.10 1.46 -0.95
C ALA A 390 -19.63 0.27 -0.13
N LEU A 391 -20.69 -0.40 -0.59
CA LEU A 391 -21.23 -1.58 0.08
C LEU A 391 -20.29 -2.78 -0.07
N ARG A 392 -19.64 -2.94 -1.23
CA ARG A 392 -18.64 -3.97 -1.46
C ARG A 392 -17.45 -3.79 -0.52
N GLU A 393 -16.89 -2.58 -0.46
CA GLU A 393 -15.80 -2.24 0.46
C GLU A 393 -16.20 -2.47 1.94
N ASP A 394 -17.42 -2.14 2.34
CA ASP A 394 -17.89 -2.39 3.70
C ASP A 394 -17.96 -3.88 4.02
N ILE A 395 -18.44 -4.71 3.09
CA ILE A 395 -18.49 -6.17 3.25
C ILE A 395 -17.07 -6.75 3.30
N GLU A 396 -16.18 -6.32 2.40
CA GLU A 396 -14.80 -6.78 2.35
C GLU A 396 -14.06 -6.41 3.65
N ASN A 397 -14.20 -5.18 4.12
CA ASN A 397 -13.53 -4.72 5.33
C ASN A 397 -14.03 -5.39 6.62
N LYS A 398 -15.33 -5.69 6.70
CA LYS A 398 -15.94 -6.27 7.92
C LYS A 398 -15.85 -7.78 7.99
N TYR A 399 -15.99 -8.47 6.85
CA TYR A 399 -16.20 -9.91 6.82
C TYR A 399 -15.11 -10.69 6.11
N MET A 400 -14.20 -10.03 5.39
CA MET A 400 -13.17 -10.71 4.62
C MET A 400 -11.77 -10.35 5.09
N ILE A 401 -10.86 -11.31 4.99
CA ILE A 401 -9.44 -11.13 5.24
C ILE A 401 -8.66 -11.53 3.98
N GLU A 402 -7.59 -10.82 3.73
CA GLU A 402 -6.64 -11.17 2.69
C GLU A 402 -5.70 -12.25 3.21
N THR A 403 -5.79 -13.45 2.62
CA THR A 403 -4.95 -14.60 2.95
C THR A 403 -4.01 -14.92 1.80
N ASN A 404 -2.89 -15.57 2.09
CA ASN A 404 -2.02 -16.08 1.04
C ASN A 404 -2.76 -17.12 0.20
N CYS A 405 -2.60 -17.05 -1.12
CA CYS A 405 -3.16 -18.04 -2.04
C CYS A 405 -2.76 -19.46 -1.62
N SER A 406 -3.72 -20.38 -1.54
CA SER A 406 -3.53 -21.77 -1.10
C SER A 406 -2.49 -22.53 -1.94
N LYS A 407 -2.45 -22.25 -3.25
CA LYS A 407 -1.56 -22.91 -4.21
C LYS A 407 -0.15 -22.33 -4.19
N CYS A 408 0.00 -21.03 -4.44
CA CYS A 408 1.35 -20.42 -4.55
C CYS A 408 1.89 -19.90 -3.21
N LYS A 409 1.11 -19.96 -2.13
CA LYS A 409 1.50 -19.49 -0.77
C LYS A 409 2.10 -18.09 -0.76
N GLY A 410 1.53 -17.19 -1.55
CA GLY A 410 1.99 -15.80 -1.68
C GLY A 410 2.99 -15.55 -2.81
N LYS A 411 3.58 -16.59 -3.40
CA LYS A 411 4.66 -16.45 -4.39
C LYS A 411 4.26 -15.94 -5.77
N ARG A 412 2.97 -15.78 -6.07
CA ARG A 412 2.39 -15.21 -7.30
C ARG A 412 2.65 -15.98 -8.59
N LEU A 413 3.76 -16.70 -8.70
CA LEU A 413 4.19 -17.48 -9.87
C LEU A 413 3.83 -18.96 -9.70
N ASN A 414 3.81 -19.70 -10.80
CA ASN A 414 3.62 -21.14 -10.80
C ASN A 414 4.91 -21.90 -10.43
N ASP A 415 4.78 -23.18 -10.06
CA ASP A 415 5.88 -23.98 -9.53
C ASP A 415 7.04 -24.19 -10.54
N ILE A 416 6.73 -24.22 -11.84
CA ILE A 416 7.73 -24.36 -12.91
C ILE A 416 8.64 -23.13 -12.95
N VAL A 417 8.05 -21.92 -12.89
CA VAL A 417 8.81 -20.69 -12.90
C VAL A 417 9.61 -20.50 -11.61
N LEU A 418 9.04 -20.91 -10.47
CA LEU A 418 9.74 -20.87 -9.18
C LEU A 418 10.92 -21.82 -9.09
N ALA A 419 10.91 -22.88 -9.91
CA ALA A 419 12.02 -23.84 -10.00
C ALA A 419 13.18 -23.36 -10.90
N ILE A 420 13.06 -22.18 -11.53
CA ILE A 420 14.17 -21.55 -12.26
C ILE A 420 14.93 -20.64 -11.29
N THR A 421 16.20 -20.97 -11.03
CA THR A 421 16.99 -20.34 -9.96
C THR A 421 18.33 -19.79 -10.46
N ILE A 422 18.85 -18.81 -9.75
CA ILE A 422 20.23 -18.33 -9.85
C ILE A 422 20.86 -18.49 -8.46
N ASN A 423 21.99 -19.17 -8.35
CA ASN A 423 22.61 -19.51 -7.07
C ASN A 423 21.63 -20.16 -6.07
N GLY A 424 20.72 -21.01 -6.56
CA GLY A 424 19.74 -21.73 -5.75
C GLY A 424 18.57 -20.88 -5.24
N LYS A 425 18.41 -19.64 -5.72
CA LYS A 425 17.31 -18.72 -5.37
C LYS A 425 16.42 -18.47 -6.56
N SER A 426 15.10 -18.60 -6.37
CA SER A 426 14.10 -18.13 -7.33
C SER A 426 14.01 -16.60 -7.32
N ILE A 427 13.40 -16.04 -8.36
CA ILE A 427 13.18 -14.58 -8.43
C ILE A 427 12.36 -14.08 -7.23
N ILE A 428 11.39 -14.85 -6.76
CA ILE A 428 10.53 -14.48 -5.62
C ILE A 428 11.30 -14.58 -4.31
N ASP A 429 12.16 -15.58 -4.12
CA ASP A 429 12.97 -15.67 -2.90
C ASP A 429 13.82 -14.41 -2.69
N ILE A 430 14.31 -13.79 -3.78
CA ILE A 430 15.03 -12.52 -3.70
C ILE A 430 14.08 -11.34 -3.44
N THR A 431 12.93 -11.31 -4.10
CA THR A 431 11.97 -10.20 -3.86
C THR A 431 11.40 -10.20 -2.45
N ASP A 432 11.37 -11.34 -1.77
CA ASP A 432 10.92 -11.48 -0.39
C ASP A 432 12.00 -11.13 0.65
N MET A 433 13.27 -11.04 0.23
CA MET A 433 14.33 -10.53 1.08
C MET A 433 14.19 -9.03 1.32
N SER A 434 14.79 -8.53 2.41
CA SER A 434 14.95 -7.09 2.58
C SER A 434 15.83 -6.50 1.48
N ILE A 435 15.67 -5.20 1.19
CA ILE A 435 16.49 -4.50 0.19
C ILE A 435 17.97 -4.67 0.49
N ILE A 436 18.37 -4.61 1.76
CA ILE A 436 19.77 -4.79 2.15
C ILE A 436 20.26 -6.22 1.88
N ASP A 437 19.43 -7.24 2.19
CA ASP A 437 19.80 -8.64 1.93
C ASP A 437 19.82 -8.95 0.43
N SER A 438 18.90 -8.37 -0.34
CA SER A 438 18.89 -8.48 -1.80
C SER A 438 20.15 -7.84 -2.42
N LEU A 439 20.56 -6.67 -1.92
CA LEU A 439 21.79 -6.00 -2.36
C LEU A 439 23.02 -6.88 -2.06
N ASN A 440 23.12 -7.41 -0.83
CA ASN A 440 24.20 -8.32 -0.45
C ASN A 440 24.25 -9.59 -1.32
N PHE A 441 23.09 -10.14 -1.68
CA PHE A 441 23.02 -11.28 -2.59
C PHE A 441 23.61 -10.95 -3.97
N PHE A 442 23.20 -9.82 -4.57
CA PHE A 442 23.71 -9.43 -5.89
C PHE A 442 25.19 -8.98 -5.87
N GLU A 443 25.69 -8.47 -4.76
CA GLU A 443 27.12 -8.16 -4.60
C GLU A 443 27.98 -9.42 -4.57
N ASN A 444 27.49 -10.51 -3.96
CA ASN A 444 28.22 -11.77 -3.75
C ASN A 444 27.80 -12.89 -4.72
N ILE A 445 27.07 -12.57 -5.78
CA ILE A 445 26.58 -13.55 -6.76
C ILE A 445 27.74 -14.22 -7.48
N LYS A 446 27.72 -15.57 -7.53
CA LYS A 446 28.73 -16.38 -8.23
C LYS A 446 28.23 -16.71 -9.63
N LEU A 447 28.94 -16.25 -10.64
CA LEU A 447 28.63 -16.45 -12.05
C LEU A 447 29.82 -17.01 -12.80
N THR A 448 29.54 -17.82 -13.81
CA THR A 448 30.54 -18.25 -14.80
C THR A 448 30.94 -17.06 -15.68
N GLU A 449 32.06 -17.15 -16.40
CA GLU A 449 32.52 -16.05 -17.27
C GLU A 449 31.49 -15.68 -18.35
N LYS A 450 30.79 -16.65 -18.91
CA LYS A 450 29.73 -16.44 -19.90
C LYS A 450 28.55 -15.68 -19.29
N GLU A 451 28.12 -16.10 -18.10
CA GLU A 451 27.02 -15.42 -17.36
C GLU A 451 27.39 -14.01 -16.95
N LYS A 452 28.65 -13.78 -16.55
CA LYS A 452 29.15 -12.44 -16.21
C LYS A 452 29.01 -11.47 -17.41
N GLN A 453 29.42 -11.93 -18.60
CA GLN A 453 29.31 -11.12 -19.82
C GLN A 453 27.85 -10.69 -20.10
N ILE A 454 26.91 -11.61 -19.90
CA ILE A 454 25.47 -11.34 -20.11
C ILE A 454 24.90 -10.43 -19.00
N ALA A 455 25.30 -10.69 -17.75
CA ALA A 455 24.63 -10.10 -16.58
C ALA A 455 25.21 -8.74 -16.15
N THR A 456 26.40 -8.34 -16.62
CA THR A 456 27.12 -7.17 -16.08
C THR A 456 26.29 -5.89 -16.05
N GLU A 457 25.67 -5.48 -17.15
CA GLU A 457 24.87 -4.26 -17.20
C GLU A 457 23.57 -4.41 -16.40
N ILE A 458 22.93 -5.57 -16.45
CA ILE A 458 21.69 -5.84 -15.72
C ILE A 458 21.94 -5.78 -14.20
N LEU A 459 23.02 -6.40 -13.74
CA LEU A 459 23.42 -6.40 -12.32
C LEU A 459 23.79 -5.00 -11.83
N LYS A 460 24.42 -4.19 -12.65
CA LYS A 460 24.74 -2.80 -12.34
C LYS A 460 23.45 -2.02 -12.08
N GLU A 461 22.47 -2.11 -12.98
CA GLU A 461 21.18 -1.42 -12.84
C GLU A 461 20.42 -1.88 -11.59
N ILE A 462 20.40 -3.20 -11.30
CA ILE A 462 19.77 -3.73 -10.07
C ILE A 462 20.46 -3.18 -8.82
N LYS A 463 21.81 -3.24 -8.77
CA LYS A 463 22.58 -2.78 -7.61
C LYS A 463 22.44 -1.27 -7.37
N ASP A 464 22.49 -0.47 -8.43
CA ASP A 464 22.33 0.98 -8.34
C ASP A 464 20.95 1.33 -7.75
N ARG A 465 19.85 0.75 -8.27
CA ARG A 465 18.50 0.98 -7.77
C ARG A 465 18.30 0.50 -6.32
N LEU A 466 18.80 -0.67 -5.97
CA LEU A 466 18.76 -1.16 -4.58
C LEU A 466 19.55 -0.24 -3.64
N SER A 467 20.70 0.27 -4.09
CA SER A 467 21.51 1.22 -3.33
C SER A 467 20.78 2.54 -3.11
N PHE A 468 20.06 3.05 -4.12
CA PHE A 468 19.23 4.25 -3.93
C PHE A 468 18.12 4.04 -2.92
N LEU A 469 17.42 2.89 -2.95
CA LEU A 469 16.41 2.56 -1.94
C LEU A 469 17.00 2.49 -0.53
N LYS A 470 18.20 1.92 -0.38
CA LYS A 470 18.94 1.91 0.88
C LYS A 470 19.27 3.32 1.35
N ASN A 471 19.76 4.19 0.43
CA ASN A 471 20.19 5.54 0.75
C ASN A 471 19.04 6.46 1.18
N VAL A 472 17.82 6.21 0.70
CA VAL A 472 16.61 6.93 1.16
C VAL A 472 15.97 6.30 2.42
N GLY A 473 16.67 5.39 3.11
CA GLY A 473 16.22 4.82 4.39
C GLY A 473 15.13 3.73 4.26
N LEU A 474 15.04 3.05 3.11
CA LEU A 474 14.06 1.98 2.85
C LEU A 474 14.66 0.57 2.87
N GLU A 475 15.84 0.41 3.48
CA GLU A 475 16.60 -0.84 3.53
C GLU A 475 15.84 -2.03 4.14
N TYR A 476 14.84 -1.76 4.98
CA TYR A 476 14.02 -2.76 5.67
C TYR A 476 12.86 -3.31 4.83
N LEU A 477 12.47 -2.63 3.74
CA LEU A 477 11.41 -3.10 2.84
C LEU A 477 11.87 -4.32 2.03
N ASN A 478 10.90 -5.10 1.56
CA ASN A 478 11.11 -6.11 0.54
C ASN A 478 10.50 -5.68 -0.81
N LEU A 479 11.02 -6.21 -1.90
CA LEU A 479 10.57 -5.86 -3.25
C LEU A 479 9.17 -6.42 -3.57
N SER A 480 8.75 -7.50 -2.89
CA SER A 480 7.43 -8.12 -3.04
C SER A 480 6.32 -7.36 -2.33
N ARG A 481 6.64 -6.39 -1.44
CA ARG A 481 5.65 -5.63 -0.67
C ARG A 481 4.71 -4.86 -1.59
N MET A 482 3.42 -5.05 -1.39
CA MET A 482 2.37 -4.38 -2.17
C MET A 482 2.35 -2.88 -1.89
N THR A 483 2.26 -2.06 -2.94
CA THR A 483 2.25 -0.60 -2.82
C THR A 483 1.11 -0.08 -1.96
N LYS A 484 -0.07 -0.73 -1.99
CA LYS A 484 -1.24 -0.37 -1.16
C LYS A 484 -0.97 -0.43 0.36
N THR A 485 0.09 -1.12 0.78
CA THR A 485 0.47 -1.28 2.20
C THR A 485 1.55 -0.30 2.66
N LEU A 486 2.05 0.54 1.75
CA LEU A 486 3.08 1.53 2.04
C LEU A 486 2.45 2.76 2.72
N SER A 487 3.21 3.37 3.62
CA SER A 487 2.89 4.71 4.11
C SER A 487 3.11 5.76 3.00
N GLY A 488 2.53 6.95 3.18
CA GLY A 488 2.73 8.07 2.26
C GLY A 488 4.21 8.40 2.06
N GLY A 489 4.97 8.51 3.15
CA GLY A 489 6.40 8.77 3.12
C GLY A 489 7.22 7.65 2.48
N GLU A 490 6.91 6.36 2.74
CA GLU A 490 7.57 5.23 2.07
C GLU A 490 7.37 5.30 0.55
N SER A 491 6.13 5.54 0.10
CA SER A 491 5.81 5.65 -1.33
C SER A 491 6.52 6.82 -2.00
N GLN A 492 6.59 7.96 -1.35
CA GLN A 492 7.30 9.14 -1.83
C GLN A 492 8.79 8.89 -2.00
N ARG A 493 9.44 8.27 -0.99
CA ARG A 493 10.87 7.91 -1.05
C ARG A 493 11.18 6.87 -2.12
N ILE A 494 10.26 5.91 -2.37
CA ILE A 494 10.42 4.97 -3.50
C ILE A 494 10.42 5.74 -4.82
N ARG A 495 9.49 6.69 -5.01
CA ARG A 495 9.47 7.54 -6.21
C ARG A 495 10.75 8.37 -6.34
N LEU A 496 11.22 8.96 -5.24
CA LEU A 496 12.47 9.70 -5.21
C LEU A 496 13.65 8.81 -5.63
N ALA A 497 13.78 7.62 -5.05
CA ALA A 497 14.82 6.66 -5.41
C ALA A 497 14.76 6.26 -6.89
N THR A 498 13.55 6.07 -7.44
CA THR A 498 13.35 5.76 -8.86
C THR A 498 13.80 6.91 -9.76
N GLN A 499 13.48 8.17 -9.40
CA GLN A 499 13.90 9.36 -10.17
C GLN A 499 15.40 9.60 -10.10
N ILE A 500 16.03 9.40 -8.94
CA ILE A 500 17.49 9.47 -8.80
C ILE A 500 18.16 8.40 -9.68
N GLY A 501 17.57 7.20 -9.72
CA GLY A 501 18.02 6.10 -10.57
C GLY A 501 18.02 6.44 -12.07
N SER A 502 17.16 7.34 -12.52
CA SER A 502 17.12 7.81 -13.92
C SER A 502 18.30 8.68 -14.32
N ARG A 503 19.06 9.21 -13.34
CA ARG A 503 20.24 10.08 -13.53
C ARG A 503 19.99 11.28 -14.49
N LEU A 504 18.77 11.80 -14.48
CA LEU A 504 18.45 12.99 -15.26
C LEU A 504 19.22 14.20 -14.74
N THR A 505 19.71 15.04 -15.66
CA THR A 505 20.46 16.26 -15.36
C THR A 505 19.79 17.49 -15.96
N GLY A 506 19.99 18.65 -15.35
CA GLY A 506 19.41 19.90 -15.82
C GLY A 506 17.90 20.04 -15.57
N VAL A 507 17.34 19.24 -14.66
CA VAL A 507 15.92 19.19 -14.33
C VAL A 507 15.66 19.95 -13.03
N ILE A 508 14.44 20.47 -12.88
CA ILE A 508 13.93 21.01 -11.63
C ILE A 508 13.15 19.91 -10.91
N TYR A 509 13.60 19.46 -9.74
CA TYR A 509 12.84 18.57 -8.87
C TYR A 509 12.10 19.40 -7.83
N VAL A 510 10.78 19.22 -7.76
CA VAL A 510 9.93 19.85 -6.75
C VAL A 510 9.43 18.74 -5.81
N LEU A 511 9.84 18.81 -4.53
CA LEU A 511 9.55 17.80 -3.53
C LEU A 511 8.66 18.38 -2.42
N ASP A 512 7.68 17.59 -1.98
CA ASP A 512 6.77 17.94 -0.90
C ASP A 512 7.14 17.15 0.36
N GLU A 513 7.73 17.82 1.35
CA GLU A 513 8.08 17.26 2.66
C GLU A 513 8.73 15.86 2.62
N PRO A 514 9.88 15.69 1.94
CA PRO A 514 10.48 14.35 1.76
C PRO A 514 11.00 13.74 3.08
N SER A 515 11.19 14.52 4.14
CA SER A 515 11.60 14.06 5.47
C SER A 515 10.48 13.41 6.28
N ILE A 516 9.24 13.43 5.78
CA ILE A 516 8.04 13.01 6.49
C ILE A 516 8.11 11.54 6.98
N GLY A 517 7.73 11.30 8.24
CA GLY A 517 7.76 9.97 8.85
C GLY A 517 9.17 9.36 8.97
N LEU A 518 10.22 10.15 8.82
CA LEU A 518 11.59 9.74 9.04
C LEU A 518 12.03 9.98 10.49
N HIS A 519 12.73 9.00 11.02
CA HIS A 519 13.55 9.22 12.20
C HIS A 519 14.77 10.07 11.80
N GLN A 520 15.27 10.89 12.71
CA GLN A 520 16.38 11.82 12.46
C GLN A 520 17.62 11.15 11.86
N ARG A 521 17.91 9.90 12.25
CA ARG A 521 18.99 9.09 11.67
C ARG A 521 18.82 8.86 10.17
N ASP A 522 17.59 8.65 9.72
CA ASP A 522 17.30 8.34 8.33
C ASP A 522 17.20 9.65 7.50
N ASN A 523 16.90 10.77 8.15
CA ASN A 523 16.92 12.09 7.53
C ASN A 523 18.32 12.49 7.06
N ASP A 524 19.37 12.19 7.82
CA ASP A 524 20.76 12.43 7.41
C ASP A 524 21.10 11.73 6.08
N LYS A 525 20.61 10.49 5.87
CA LYS A 525 20.82 9.74 4.61
C LYS A 525 20.07 10.39 3.45
N LEU A 526 18.82 10.82 3.70
CA LEU A 526 18.01 11.52 2.70
C LEU A 526 18.69 12.83 2.26
N LEU A 527 19.17 13.64 3.20
CA LEU A 527 19.86 14.90 2.90
C LEU A 527 21.11 14.69 2.06
N ALA A 528 21.92 13.68 2.36
CA ALA A 528 23.07 13.30 1.54
C ALA A 528 22.62 12.96 0.10
N THR A 529 21.57 12.17 -0.05
CA THR A 529 21.02 11.76 -1.36
C THR A 529 20.49 12.97 -2.16
N LEU A 530 19.81 13.92 -1.51
CA LEU A 530 19.34 15.15 -2.14
C LEU A 530 20.52 16.04 -2.60
N LYS A 531 21.57 16.12 -1.81
CA LYS A 531 22.81 16.84 -2.20
C LYS A 531 23.47 16.19 -3.40
N ASP A 532 23.58 14.87 -3.44
CA ASP A 532 24.09 14.13 -4.60
C ASP A 532 23.26 14.42 -5.85
N LEU A 533 21.91 14.42 -5.73
CA LEU A 533 21.02 14.76 -6.84
C LEU A 533 21.21 16.19 -7.37
N LYS A 534 21.48 17.14 -6.50
CA LYS A 534 21.83 18.52 -6.86
C LYS A 534 23.20 18.56 -7.56
N ASP A 535 24.19 17.86 -7.04
CA ASP A 535 25.58 17.95 -7.50
C ASP A 535 25.79 17.40 -8.92
N ILE A 536 24.89 16.56 -9.41
CA ILE A 536 24.85 16.15 -10.84
C ILE A 536 24.26 17.22 -11.78
N GLY A 537 23.94 18.43 -11.28
CA GLY A 537 23.51 19.58 -12.08
C GLY A 537 21.99 19.80 -12.11
N ASN A 538 21.26 19.40 -11.08
CA ASN A 538 19.82 19.65 -10.95
C ASN A 538 19.53 20.80 -9.96
N THR A 539 18.36 21.40 -10.15
CA THR A 539 17.78 22.37 -9.20
C THR A 539 16.78 21.62 -8.32
N LEU A 540 16.97 21.66 -7.01
CA LEU A 540 16.02 21.08 -6.06
C LEU A 540 15.21 22.19 -5.40
N ILE A 541 13.90 22.09 -5.44
CA ILE A 541 12.97 22.97 -4.73
C ILE A 541 12.18 22.08 -3.78
N VAL A 542 12.38 22.25 -2.49
CA VAL A 542 11.81 21.38 -1.45
C VAL A 542 10.94 22.21 -0.53
N VAL A 543 9.67 21.83 -0.40
CA VAL A 543 8.80 22.38 0.65
C VAL A 543 9.08 21.59 1.92
N GLU A 544 9.53 22.27 2.98
CA GLU A 544 9.97 21.59 4.21
C GLU A 544 9.79 22.41 5.47
N HIS A 545 9.68 21.65 6.59
CA HIS A 545 9.56 22.18 7.95
C HIS A 545 10.62 21.64 8.91
N ASP A 546 11.44 20.68 8.48
CA ASP A 546 12.49 20.06 9.28
C ASP A 546 13.69 21.00 9.45
N GLU A 547 14.16 21.19 10.70
CA GLU A 547 15.26 22.08 11.03
C GLU A 547 16.56 21.72 10.29
N ASP A 548 16.93 20.43 10.31
CA ASP A 548 18.19 19.96 9.73
C ASP A 548 18.17 20.11 8.20
N THR A 549 17.00 19.93 7.57
CA THR A 549 16.79 20.14 6.13
C THR A 549 16.93 21.62 5.77
N MET A 550 16.30 22.51 6.51
CA MET A 550 16.41 23.97 6.29
C MET A 550 17.84 24.47 6.45
N LEU A 551 18.54 24.03 7.51
CA LEU A 551 19.95 24.42 7.74
C LEU A 551 20.93 23.82 6.72
N SER A 552 20.54 22.73 6.05
CA SER A 552 21.35 22.08 5.01
C SER A 552 21.12 22.65 3.61
N ALA A 553 20.16 23.56 3.45
CA ALA A 553 19.84 24.18 2.16
C ALA A 553 20.95 25.17 1.71
N ASP A 554 21.11 25.31 0.39
CA ASP A 554 21.94 26.37 -0.19
C ASP A 554 21.20 27.73 -0.18
N TYR A 555 19.89 27.69 -0.25
CA TYR A 555 19.02 28.86 -0.29
C TYR A 555 17.68 28.56 0.39
N LEU A 556 17.17 29.46 1.19
CA LEU A 556 15.94 29.34 1.95
C LEU A 556 14.98 30.47 1.55
N ILE A 557 13.72 30.16 1.39
CA ILE A 557 12.63 31.10 1.14
C ILE A 557 11.57 30.85 2.20
N ASP A 558 11.34 31.84 3.06
CA ASP A 558 10.28 31.80 4.07
C ASP A 558 9.06 32.59 3.61
N ILE A 559 7.89 31.91 3.58
CA ILE A 559 6.61 32.49 3.17
C ILE A 559 5.70 32.67 4.37
N GLY A 560 5.23 33.89 4.60
CA GLY A 560 4.41 34.29 5.74
C GLY A 560 3.68 35.60 5.45
N GLU A 561 3.37 36.42 6.45
CA GLU A 561 3.60 36.25 7.89
C GLU A 561 2.69 35.20 8.59
N GLY A 562 1.49 34.97 8.07
CA GLY A 562 0.49 34.06 8.59
C GLY A 562 -0.03 33.08 7.55
N ALA A 563 -1.22 32.55 7.79
CA ALA A 563 -1.91 31.60 6.93
C ALA A 563 -3.02 32.26 6.11
N GLY A 564 -3.44 31.64 5.00
CA GLY A 564 -4.55 32.11 4.17
C GLY A 564 -4.35 33.55 3.69
N LYS A 565 -5.32 34.43 3.96
CA LYS A 565 -5.25 35.84 3.54
C LYS A 565 -4.12 36.65 4.18
N TYR A 566 -3.59 36.20 5.29
CA TYR A 566 -2.44 36.83 5.97
C TYR A 566 -1.09 36.28 5.53
N GLY A 567 -1.10 35.20 4.69
CA GLY A 567 0.08 34.65 4.05
C GLY A 567 0.38 35.26 2.70
N GLY A 568 1.16 34.58 1.91
CA GLY A 568 1.41 34.90 0.50
C GLY A 568 2.49 35.94 0.27
N ASN A 569 3.25 36.35 1.29
CA ASN A 569 4.42 37.23 1.16
C ASN A 569 5.72 36.49 1.47
N ILE A 570 6.83 36.90 0.93
CA ILE A 570 8.17 36.45 1.33
C ILE A 570 8.58 37.26 2.56
N THR A 571 8.79 36.59 3.70
CA THR A 571 9.25 37.21 4.94
C THR A 571 10.76 37.25 5.05
N ALA A 572 11.43 36.26 4.46
CA ALA A 572 12.88 36.19 4.35
C ALA A 572 13.32 35.33 3.18
N LYS A 573 14.46 35.63 2.58
CA LYS A 573 15.11 34.81 1.55
C LYS A 573 16.62 35.01 1.54
N GLY A 574 17.36 33.98 1.24
CA GLY A 574 18.82 34.00 1.22
C GLY A 574 19.42 32.68 1.66
N THR A 575 20.67 32.66 2.04
CA THR A 575 21.27 31.54 2.74
C THR A 575 20.59 31.31 4.10
N PRO A 576 20.66 30.12 4.70
CA PRO A 576 20.08 29.91 6.04
C PRO A 576 20.56 30.94 7.06
N SER A 577 21.83 31.31 7.03
CA SER A 577 22.39 32.33 7.93
C SER A 577 21.76 33.71 7.73
N GLU A 578 21.57 34.16 6.48
CA GLU A 578 20.88 35.42 6.16
C GLU A 578 19.43 35.43 6.60
N VAL A 579 18.73 34.30 6.42
CA VAL A 579 17.32 34.15 6.85
C VAL A 579 17.22 34.20 8.38
N MET A 580 18.16 33.62 9.11
CA MET A 580 18.19 33.65 10.58
C MET A 580 18.39 35.06 11.15
N GLU A 581 18.92 36.01 10.38
CA GLU A 581 19.06 37.43 10.78
C GLU A 581 17.74 38.23 10.62
N SER A 582 16.74 37.66 9.94
CA SER A 582 15.45 38.32 9.68
C SER A 582 14.62 38.45 10.97
N LYS A 583 14.16 39.64 11.26
CA LYS A 583 13.26 39.93 12.38
C LYS A 583 11.79 39.60 12.07
N ASP A 584 11.42 39.58 10.81
CA ASP A 584 10.05 39.42 10.35
C ASP A 584 9.69 37.94 10.13
N SER A 585 10.69 37.06 9.99
CA SER A 585 10.49 35.63 9.79
C SER A 585 10.25 34.93 11.13
N LEU A 586 9.07 34.26 11.20
CA LEU A 586 8.75 33.39 12.33
C LEU A 586 9.65 32.15 12.34
N THR A 587 9.97 31.62 11.18
CA THR A 587 10.92 30.51 11.00
C THR A 587 12.30 30.88 11.56
N ALA A 588 12.79 32.09 11.27
CA ALA A 588 14.07 32.56 11.79
C ALA A 588 14.09 32.57 13.32
N LYS A 589 13.02 33.03 13.97
CA LYS A 589 12.92 33.05 15.45
C LYS A 589 12.99 31.65 16.07
N TYR A 590 12.47 30.64 15.37
CA TYR A 590 12.61 29.24 15.83
C TYR A 590 14.00 28.68 15.58
N LEU A 591 14.60 28.94 14.40
CA LEU A 591 15.95 28.47 14.05
C LEU A 591 17.03 29.10 14.95
N THR A 592 16.85 30.36 15.36
CA THR A 592 17.77 31.05 16.29
C THR A 592 17.55 30.66 17.76
N GLY A 593 16.43 30.02 18.06
CA GLY A 593 16.05 29.67 19.43
C GLY A 593 15.46 30.83 20.24
N GLU A 594 15.15 31.97 19.60
CA GLU A 594 14.41 33.08 20.23
C GLU A 594 13.03 32.62 20.70
N ILE A 595 12.36 31.83 19.86
CA ILE A 595 11.13 31.07 20.19
C ILE A 595 11.44 29.60 20.19
N LYS A 596 11.06 28.89 21.23
CA LYS A 596 11.26 27.44 21.32
C LYS A 596 10.10 26.75 22.03
N ILE A 597 9.85 25.49 21.67
CA ILE A 597 8.96 24.62 22.42
C ILE A 597 9.68 24.16 23.68
N GLU A 598 9.17 24.55 24.83
CA GLU A 598 9.83 24.26 26.10
C GLU A 598 9.64 22.81 26.53
N ILE A 599 10.63 22.28 27.25
CA ILE A 599 10.54 20.98 27.91
C ILE A 599 9.71 21.16 29.18
N PRO A 600 8.70 20.31 29.43
CA PRO A 600 7.90 20.39 30.66
C PRO A 600 8.79 20.30 31.92
N LYS A 601 8.62 21.26 32.83
CA LYS A 601 9.34 21.27 34.09
C LYS A 601 8.93 20.12 35.00
N ASN A 602 7.63 19.79 35.00
CA ASN A 602 7.04 18.70 35.76
C ASN A 602 6.44 17.68 34.79
N VAL A 603 6.93 16.45 34.87
CA VAL A 603 6.42 15.30 34.14
C VAL A 603 5.30 14.66 34.96
N ARG A 604 4.14 14.42 34.33
CA ARG A 604 3.02 13.74 35.00
C ARG A 604 3.38 12.28 35.21
N LYS A 605 2.91 11.71 36.31
CA LYS A 605 3.10 10.28 36.63
C LYS A 605 1.75 9.61 36.77
N SER A 606 1.72 8.34 36.47
CA SER A 606 0.54 7.49 36.59
C SER A 606 0.94 6.16 37.26
N ASP A 607 0.12 5.73 38.19
CA ASP A 607 0.22 4.39 38.80
C ASP A 607 -0.70 3.38 38.14
N GLU A 608 -1.51 3.83 37.16
CA GLU A 608 -2.44 3.02 36.42
C GLU A 608 -1.91 2.74 35.01
N TYR A 609 -2.01 1.48 34.60
CA TYR A 609 -1.47 1.03 33.33
C TYR A 609 -2.47 0.18 32.56
N LEU A 610 -2.42 0.32 31.23
CA LEU A 610 -2.94 -0.64 30.29
C LEU A 610 -1.77 -1.47 29.78
N VAL A 611 -1.85 -2.80 29.91
CA VAL A 611 -0.75 -3.70 29.53
C VAL A 611 -1.24 -4.71 28.51
N VAL A 612 -0.53 -4.82 27.39
CA VAL A 612 -0.76 -5.85 26.36
C VAL A 612 0.48 -6.73 26.28
N LYS A 613 0.34 -7.99 26.68
CA LYS A 613 1.46 -8.94 26.79
C LYS A 613 1.61 -9.79 25.53
N GLY A 614 2.85 -10.10 25.19
CA GLY A 614 3.17 -11.09 24.19
C GLY A 614 2.76 -10.71 22.76
N CYS A 615 2.82 -9.42 22.41
CA CYS A 615 2.48 -8.94 21.06
C CYS A 615 3.41 -9.55 20.01
N ARG A 616 2.82 -10.17 18.98
CA ARG A 616 3.48 -10.81 17.86
C ARG A 616 2.76 -10.39 16.58
N GLY A 617 3.43 -10.53 15.49
CA GLY A 617 2.89 -10.19 14.18
C GLY A 617 3.79 -9.20 13.46
N ASN A 618 3.82 -9.29 12.16
CA ASN A 618 4.79 -8.58 11.34
C ASN A 618 6.22 -8.79 11.87
N ASN A 619 6.88 -7.71 12.30
CA ASN A 619 8.24 -7.79 12.86
C ASN A 619 8.30 -7.81 14.40
N LEU A 620 7.16 -7.78 15.12
CA LEU A 620 7.13 -7.77 16.59
C LEU A 620 7.65 -9.09 17.18
N LYS A 621 8.54 -8.99 18.15
CA LYS A 621 9.26 -10.12 18.75
C LYS A 621 8.80 -10.43 20.18
N ASN A 622 7.53 -10.80 20.37
CA ASN A 622 6.94 -11.12 21.66
C ASN A 622 7.10 -9.96 22.67
N VAL A 623 6.56 -8.81 22.31
CA VAL A 623 6.72 -7.55 23.04
C VAL A 623 5.59 -7.37 24.03
N ASP A 624 5.92 -6.90 25.24
CA ASP A 624 4.95 -6.45 26.24
C ASP A 624 4.85 -4.93 26.18
N LEU A 625 3.67 -4.43 25.82
CA LEU A 625 3.39 -2.98 25.75
C LEU A 625 2.75 -2.53 27.05
N LYS A 626 3.33 -1.48 27.67
CA LYS A 626 2.84 -0.88 28.90
C LYS A 626 2.55 0.60 28.69
N ILE A 627 1.28 0.99 28.76
CA ILE A 627 0.86 2.39 28.59
C ILE A 627 0.33 2.92 29.91
N PRO A 628 0.98 3.94 30.47
CA PRO A 628 0.45 4.63 31.66
C PRO A 628 -0.79 5.45 31.28
N LEU A 629 -1.84 5.37 32.09
CA LEU A 629 -3.12 6.05 31.84
C LEU A 629 -3.12 7.48 32.37
N GLY A 630 -3.90 8.37 31.75
CA GLY A 630 -4.07 9.76 32.18
C GLY A 630 -2.89 10.69 31.91
N ILE A 631 -1.92 10.26 31.07
CA ILE A 631 -0.75 11.07 30.75
C ILE A 631 -0.47 11.09 29.23
N PHE A 632 0.52 11.91 28.82
CA PHE A 632 0.96 12.04 27.44
C PHE A 632 2.10 11.07 27.15
N THR A 633 1.81 10.01 26.39
CA THR A 633 2.76 8.97 26.00
C THR A 633 3.13 9.12 24.52
N VAL A 634 4.43 9.10 24.21
CA VAL A 634 4.92 9.09 22.82
C VAL A 634 5.60 7.76 22.51
N VAL A 635 5.18 7.13 21.40
CA VAL A 635 5.77 5.92 20.84
C VAL A 635 6.66 6.32 19.67
N THR A 636 7.95 6.08 19.79
CA THR A 636 8.96 6.50 18.81
C THR A 636 9.86 5.34 18.38
N GLY A 637 10.81 5.60 17.52
CA GLY A 637 11.79 4.63 17.01
C GLY A 637 12.01 4.76 15.51
N VAL A 638 13.01 4.09 14.97
CA VAL A 638 13.37 4.18 13.54
C VAL A 638 12.21 3.74 12.62
N SER A 639 12.28 4.14 11.35
CA SER A 639 11.28 3.74 10.35
C SER A 639 11.26 2.22 10.20
N GLY A 640 10.05 1.61 10.10
CA GLY A 640 9.89 0.14 10.01
C GLY A 640 10.18 -0.63 11.30
N SER A 641 10.38 0.02 12.47
CA SER A 641 10.67 -0.67 13.74
C SER A 641 9.51 -1.44 14.34
N GLY A 642 8.26 -1.22 13.88
CA GLY A 642 7.05 -1.91 14.35
C GLY A 642 6.07 -1.06 15.16
N LYS A 643 6.24 0.27 15.20
CA LYS A 643 5.34 1.20 15.91
C LYS A 643 3.88 1.02 15.54
N SER A 644 3.54 1.13 14.25
CA SER A 644 2.15 1.00 13.78
C SER A 644 1.61 -0.43 13.95
N SER A 645 2.47 -1.46 13.87
CA SER A 645 2.07 -2.84 14.18
C SER A 645 1.65 -2.99 15.64
N LEU A 646 2.38 -2.36 16.57
CA LEU A 646 2.10 -2.45 17.99
C LEU A 646 0.87 -1.61 18.39
N ILE A 647 0.76 -0.37 17.90
CA ILE A 647 -0.30 0.56 18.32
C ILE A 647 -1.54 0.42 17.43
N ASN A 648 -1.41 0.59 16.10
CA ASN A 648 -2.56 0.66 15.21
C ASN A 648 -3.15 -0.72 14.86
N GLN A 649 -2.29 -1.75 14.78
CA GLN A 649 -2.73 -3.10 14.36
C GLN A 649 -2.90 -4.07 15.54
N THR A 650 -2.39 -3.75 16.74
CA THR A 650 -2.59 -4.59 17.94
C THR A 650 -3.45 -3.86 18.97
N LEU A 651 -2.94 -2.77 19.57
CA LEU A 651 -3.61 -2.06 20.66
C LEU A 651 -4.98 -1.51 20.28
N TYR A 652 -5.05 -0.74 19.19
CA TYR A 652 -6.29 -0.09 18.79
C TYR A 652 -7.43 -1.08 18.49
N PRO A 653 -7.23 -2.16 17.72
CA PRO A 653 -8.25 -3.18 17.50
C PRO A 653 -8.70 -3.88 18.79
N ILE A 654 -7.81 -4.12 19.73
CA ILE A 654 -8.16 -4.69 21.05
C ILE A 654 -9.12 -3.75 21.79
N LEU A 655 -8.75 -2.47 21.93
CA LEU A 655 -9.58 -1.47 22.60
C LEU A 655 -10.90 -1.25 21.88
N HIS A 656 -10.90 -1.20 20.55
CA HIS A 656 -12.11 -1.04 19.76
C HIS A 656 -13.09 -2.20 19.99
N ASN A 657 -12.60 -3.44 19.94
CA ASN A 657 -13.42 -4.62 20.13
C ASN A 657 -13.95 -4.79 21.58
N TYR A 658 -13.22 -4.27 22.56
CA TYR A 658 -13.67 -4.26 23.95
C TYR A 658 -14.80 -3.26 24.18
N LEU A 659 -14.69 -2.07 23.57
CA LEU A 659 -15.60 -0.96 23.79
C LEU A 659 -16.80 -0.90 22.84
N ASN A 660 -16.70 -1.60 21.70
CA ASN A 660 -17.70 -1.63 20.64
C ASN A 660 -17.95 -3.08 20.19
N GLU A 661 -18.73 -3.26 19.13
CA GLU A 661 -18.90 -4.55 18.47
C GLU A 661 -17.56 -5.06 17.91
N ARG A 662 -17.30 -6.37 18.02
CA ARG A 662 -16.08 -7.02 17.50
C ARG A 662 -16.05 -6.98 15.97
N THR A 663 -15.41 -5.97 15.42
CA THR A 663 -15.31 -5.77 13.96
C THR A 663 -13.87 -5.68 13.47
N MET A 664 -12.88 -5.68 14.36
CA MET A 664 -11.47 -5.56 14.02
C MET A 664 -10.67 -6.80 14.42
N PHE A 665 -9.59 -7.07 13.68
CA PHE A 665 -8.71 -8.21 13.90
C PHE A 665 -7.35 -7.71 14.39
N PRO A 666 -7.07 -7.80 15.71
CA PRO A 666 -5.76 -7.45 16.23
C PRO A 666 -4.71 -8.46 15.74
N LEU A 667 -3.45 -8.02 15.63
CA LEU A 667 -2.32 -8.92 15.51
C LEU A 667 -2.23 -9.80 16.76
N GLU A 668 -1.50 -10.90 16.66
CA GLU A 668 -1.38 -11.91 17.72
C GLU A 668 -0.83 -11.31 19.02
N TYR A 669 -1.50 -11.59 20.14
CA TYR A 669 -1.11 -11.22 21.50
C TYR A 669 -1.52 -12.32 22.48
N LYS A 670 -1.02 -12.28 23.71
CA LYS A 670 -1.35 -13.29 24.72
C LYS A 670 -2.45 -12.85 25.67
N GLU A 671 -2.32 -11.68 26.27
CA GLU A 671 -3.15 -11.22 27.38
C GLU A 671 -3.23 -9.70 27.41
N VAL A 672 -4.31 -9.15 27.96
CA VAL A 672 -4.49 -7.71 28.17
C VAL A 672 -4.98 -7.46 29.59
N GLU A 673 -4.39 -6.48 30.26
CA GLU A 673 -4.76 -6.06 31.62
C GLU A 673 -5.12 -4.57 31.63
N GLY A 674 -6.11 -4.16 32.41
CA GLY A 674 -6.50 -2.75 32.60
C GLY A 674 -7.52 -2.22 31.58
N LEU A 675 -8.20 -3.09 30.81
CA LEU A 675 -9.25 -2.69 29.86
C LEU A 675 -10.43 -2.01 30.53
N GLU A 676 -10.77 -2.41 31.75
CA GLU A 676 -11.89 -1.88 32.55
C GLU A 676 -11.72 -0.41 32.92
N LYS A 677 -10.51 0.12 32.84
CA LYS A 677 -10.18 1.53 33.11
C LYS A 677 -10.39 2.45 31.92
N VAL A 678 -10.68 1.88 30.75
CA VAL A 678 -10.84 2.61 29.49
C VAL A 678 -12.32 2.76 29.18
N SER A 679 -12.78 4.01 29.07
CA SER A 679 -14.19 4.32 28.77
C SER A 679 -14.47 4.48 27.28
N LYS A 680 -13.47 4.92 26.50
CA LYS A 680 -13.59 5.19 25.06
C LYS A 680 -12.21 5.17 24.39
N VAL A 681 -12.13 4.75 23.15
CA VAL A 681 -10.95 4.86 22.30
C VAL A 681 -11.26 5.72 21.07
N ILE A 682 -10.36 6.62 20.73
CA ILE A 682 -10.45 7.49 19.55
C ILE A 682 -9.14 7.38 18.79
N ASN A 683 -9.22 6.84 17.57
CA ASN A 683 -8.06 6.76 16.67
C ASN A 683 -8.13 7.90 15.64
N ILE A 684 -7.06 8.68 15.56
CA ILE A 684 -6.93 9.84 14.67
C ILE A 684 -5.75 9.57 13.73
N ASP A 685 -6.06 9.03 12.56
CA ASP A 685 -5.11 8.70 11.51
C ASP A 685 -5.13 9.74 10.37
N GLN A 686 -4.21 9.61 9.42
CA GLN A 686 -4.08 10.48 8.26
C GLN A 686 -5.08 10.16 7.12
N SER A 687 -6.02 9.23 7.32
CA SER A 687 -7.01 8.90 6.30
C SER A 687 -7.92 10.11 5.99
N PRO A 688 -8.37 10.27 4.73
CA PRO A 688 -9.25 11.37 4.35
C PRO A 688 -10.54 11.43 5.18
N ILE A 689 -11.04 12.64 5.47
CA ILE A 689 -12.33 12.84 6.16
C ILE A 689 -13.54 12.51 5.27
N GLY A 690 -13.33 12.19 4.01
CA GLY A 690 -14.33 11.74 3.05
C GLY A 690 -13.72 11.44 1.70
N ARG A 691 -14.38 10.58 0.94
CA ARG A 691 -13.90 10.10 -0.37
C ARG A 691 -14.51 10.81 -1.58
N THR A 692 -15.47 11.71 -1.35
CA THR A 692 -16.18 12.41 -2.41
C THR A 692 -16.00 13.92 -2.28
N PRO A 693 -16.09 14.69 -3.38
CA PRO A 693 -16.05 16.15 -3.35
C PRO A 693 -17.17 16.81 -2.52
N ARG A 694 -18.23 16.06 -2.18
CA ARG A 694 -19.31 16.51 -1.31
C ARG A 694 -18.96 16.50 0.17
N SER A 695 -17.96 15.70 0.56
CA SER A 695 -17.42 15.74 1.93
C SER A 695 -16.52 16.95 2.06
N ASN A 696 -16.67 17.72 3.12
CA ASN A 696 -15.86 18.91 3.41
C ASN A 696 -15.73 19.10 4.93
N THR A 697 -14.93 20.09 5.33
CA THR A 697 -14.67 20.40 6.74
C THR A 697 -15.97 20.69 7.52
N ALA A 698 -16.89 21.48 6.96
CA ALA A 698 -18.13 21.84 7.62
C ALA A 698 -19.08 20.65 7.82
N THR A 699 -19.14 19.72 6.85
CA THR A 699 -19.98 18.51 6.96
C THR A 699 -19.42 17.53 7.98
N TYR A 700 -18.10 17.34 8.00
CA TYR A 700 -17.45 16.40 8.92
C TYR A 700 -17.57 16.85 10.39
N THR A 701 -17.35 18.14 10.66
CA THR A 701 -17.45 18.73 12.01
C THR A 701 -18.89 19.02 12.44
N LYS A 702 -19.88 18.71 11.59
CA LYS A 702 -21.30 19.04 11.80
C LYS A 702 -21.59 20.55 11.99
N ILE A 703 -20.69 21.42 11.57
CA ILE A 703 -20.90 22.89 11.47
C ILE A 703 -21.95 23.16 10.41
N PHE A 704 -21.95 22.43 9.31
CA PHE A 704 -22.90 22.62 8.23
C PHE A 704 -24.34 22.35 8.63
N ASP A 705 -24.57 21.46 9.58
CA ASP A 705 -25.91 21.20 10.10
C ASP A 705 -26.52 22.42 10.83
N ASP A 706 -25.69 23.14 11.59
CA ASP A 706 -26.09 24.36 12.27
C ASP A 706 -26.30 25.51 11.26
N ILE A 707 -25.38 25.65 10.28
CA ILE A 707 -25.51 26.65 9.21
C ILE A 707 -26.83 26.49 8.44
N ARG A 708 -27.17 25.25 8.02
CA ARG A 708 -28.43 24.95 7.33
C ARG A 708 -29.65 25.33 8.20
N GLY A 709 -29.57 25.10 9.51
CA GLY A 709 -30.61 25.51 10.45
C GLY A 709 -30.79 27.01 10.44
N ILE A 710 -29.72 27.80 10.49
CA ILE A 710 -29.77 29.27 10.48
C ILE A 710 -30.38 29.77 9.17
N PHE A 711 -30.01 29.24 8.03
CA PHE A 711 -30.58 29.65 6.74
C PHE A 711 -32.07 29.33 6.65
N ALA A 712 -32.52 28.19 7.18
CA ALA A 712 -33.95 27.85 7.24
C ALA A 712 -34.77 28.81 8.13
N GLU A 713 -34.14 29.39 9.14
CA GLU A 713 -34.76 30.34 10.05
C GLU A 713 -34.84 31.78 9.50
N THR A 714 -34.20 32.08 8.36
CA THR A 714 -34.27 33.41 7.74
C THR A 714 -35.68 33.74 7.25
N ASN A 715 -36.06 35.02 7.22
CA ASN A 715 -37.38 35.47 6.75
C ASN A 715 -37.61 35.02 5.30
N ASP A 716 -36.62 35.15 4.42
CA ASP A 716 -36.75 34.74 3.03
C ASP A 716 -37.01 33.25 2.86
N ALA A 717 -36.34 32.39 3.67
CA ALA A 717 -36.57 30.95 3.67
C ALA A 717 -37.98 30.60 4.16
N LYS A 718 -38.46 31.25 5.26
CA LYS A 718 -39.79 31.03 5.81
C LYS A 718 -40.88 31.42 4.83
N VAL A 719 -40.76 32.59 4.18
CA VAL A 719 -41.72 33.04 3.16
C VAL A 719 -41.81 32.08 1.98
N ARG A 720 -40.68 31.48 1.59
CA ARG A 720 -40.61 30.52 0.48
C ARG A 720 -40.94 29.07 0.90
N GLY A 721 -41.19 28.81 2.19
CA GLY A 721 -41.43 27.46 2.71
C GLY A 721 -40.20 26.53 2.63
N TYR A 722 -39.01 27.09 2.70
CA TYR A 722 -37.76 26.35 2.61
C TYR A 722 -37.37 25.80 3.98
N ASP A 723 -37.26 24.49 4.09
CA ASP A 723 -36.79 23.79 5.27
C ASP A 723 -35.24 23.60 5.25
N LYS A 724 -34.72 23.01 6.32
CA LYS A 724 -33.30 22.69 6.46
C LYS A 724 -32.76 21.78 5.34
N GLY A 725 -33.63 20.94 4.74
CA GLY A 725 -33.28 20.05 3.63
C GLY A 725 -32.95 20.81 2.35
N ARG A 726 -33.63 21.95 2.09
CA ARG A 726 -33.39 22.83 0.93
C ARG A 726 -31.95 23.32 0.85
N PHE A 727 -31.33 23.56 1.97
CA PHE A 727 -29.95 24.07 2.09
C PHE A 727 -28.91 22.96 2.14
N SER A 728 -29.28 21.70 1.82
CA SER A 728 -28.36 20.59 1.69
C SER A 728 -27.98 20.35 0.23
N PHE A 729 -26.70 20.40 -0.09
CA PHE A 729 -26.23 20.02 -1.41
C PHE A 729 -26.27 18.48 -1.66
N ASN A 730 -26.60 17.67 -0.66
CA ASN A 730 -26.76 16.23 -0.80
C ASN A 730 -28.20 15.80 -1.12
N VAL A 731 -29.17 16.67 -0.90
CA VAL A 731 -30.61 16.39 -1.08
C VAL A 731 -31.13 17.09 -2.34
N LYS A 732 -32.02 16.43 -3.08
CA LYS A 732 -32.70 17.03 -4.22
C LYS A 732 -33.56 18.25 -3.79
N GLY A 733 -33.72 19.20 -4.68
CA GLY A 733 -34.52 20.39 -4.51
C GLY A 733 -33.75 21.69 -4.38
N GLY A 734 -32.69 21.75 -3.55
CA GLY A 734 -31.87 22.96 -3.41
C GLY A 734 -30.52 22.91 -4.11
N ARG A 735 -30.03 21.71 -4.43
CA ARG A 735 -28.74 21.52 -5.06
C ARG A 735 -28.77 21.75 -6.58
N CYS A 736 -27.61 21.99 -7.15
CA CYS A 736 -27.43 21.92 -8.59
C CYS A 736 -27.57 20.46 -9.06
N GLU A 737 -28.52 20.17 -9.93
CA GLU A 737 -28.77 18.78 -10.37
C GLU A 737 -27.75 18.33 -11.42
N MET A 738 -27.10 19.22 -12.17
CA MET A 738 -26.05 18.87 -13.14
C MET A 738 -24.85 18.18 -12.48
N CYS A 739 -24.30 18.79 -11.41
CA CYS A 739 -23.21 18.18 -10.62
C CYS A 739 -23.69 17.42 -9.39
N SER A 740 -24.99 17.27 -9.21
CA SER A 740 -25.62 16.65 -8.03
C SER A 740 -25.10 17.22 -6.70
N GLY A 741 -24.81 18.52 -6.64
CA GLY A 741 -24.30 19.23 -5.47
C GLY A 741 -22.80 19.08 -5.22
N ALA A 742 -22.03 18.43 -6.11
CA ALA A 742 -20.58 18.32 -5.97
C ALA A 742 -19.83 19.63 -6.26
N GLY A 743 -20.40 20.54 -7.09
CA GLY A 743 -19.74 21.75 -7.57
C GLY A 743 -18.80 21.50 -8.75
N ILE A 744 -18.35 20.27 -8.93
CA ILE A 744 -17.43 19.81 -9.96
C ILE A 744 -17.98 18.55 -10.64
N ASN A 745 -17.57 18.35 -11.89
CA ASN A 745 -17.85 17.13 -12.65
C ASN A 745 -16.59 16.29 -12.74
N LYS A 746 -16.70 15.01 -12.43
CA LYS A 746 -15.63 14.04 -12.58
C LYS A 746 -15.62 13.51 -14.00
N ILE A 747 -14.48 13.60 -14.66
CA ILE A 747 -14.22 12.99 -15.97
C ILE A 747 -13.31 11.79 -15.71
N GLU A 748 -13.85 10.59 -15.90
CA GLU A 748 -13.08 9.35 -15.71
C GLU A 748 -12.14 9.13 -16.91
N MET A 749 -10.86 8.98 -16.59
CA MET A 749 -9.79 8.74 -17.57
C MET A 749 -9.26 7.32 -17.37
N ASN A 750 -9.61 6.39 -18.27
CA ASN A 750 -9.35 4.95 -18.13
C ASN A 750 -7.89 4.57 -17.79
N PHE A 751 -6.90 5.37 -18.22
CA PHE A 751 -5.46 5.09 -18.01
C PHE A 751 -4.71 6.20 -17.29
N LEU A 752 -5.38 7.33 -17.00
CA LEU A 752 -4.83 8.50 -16.32
C LEU A 752 -5.64 8.78 -15.04
N PRO A 753 -5.11 9.59 -14.12
CA PRO A 753 -5.90 10.05 -12.98
C PRO A 753 -7.16 10.80 -13.45
N ASP A 754 -8.26 10.61 -12.72
CA ASP A 754 -9.51 11.29 -12.99
C ASP A 754 -9.35 12.81 -12.97
N VAL A 755 -9.97 13.50 -13.92
CA VAL A 755 -9.95 14.96 -14.01
C VAL A 755 -11.23 15.53 -13.42
N TYR A 756 -11.10 16.53 -12.56
CA TYR A 756 -12.23 17.24 -11.96
C TYR A 756 -12.35 18.62 -12.60
N VAL A 757 -13.48 18.89 -13.23
CA VAL A 757 -13.75 20.16 -13.91
C VAL A 757 -14.89 20.88 -13.19
N GLU A 758 -14.79 22.19 -13.04
CA GLU A 758 -15.85 23.01 -12.44
C GLU A 758 -17.18 22.82 -13.18
N CYS A 759 -18.28 22.74 -12.45
CA CYS A 759 -19.61 22.58 -13.05
C CYS A 759 -20.02 23.85 -13.82
N GLU A 760 -20.27 23.73 -15.11
CA GLU A 760 -20.63 24.85 -15.99
C GLU A 760 -21.89 25.59 -15.56
N LEU A 761 -22.88 24.86 -14.99
CA LEU A 761 -24.15 25.44 -14.57
C LEU A 761 -24.04 26.23 -13.26
N CYS A 762 -23.48 25.66 -12.22
CA CYS A 762 -23.42 26.31 -10.92
C CYS A 762 -22.08 27.03 -10.65
N LYS A 763 -21.09 26.87 -11.50
CA LYS A 763 -19.76 27.49 -11.36
C LYS A 763 -19.20 27.30 -9.93
N GLY A 764 -19.07 26.05 -9.52
CA GLY A 764 -18.58 25.68 -8.19
C GLY A 764 -19.56 25.86 -7.02
N LYS A 765 -20.64 26.64 -7.18
CA LYS A 765 -21.53 27.06 -6.08
C LYS A 765 -22.38 25.96 -5.47
N ARG A 766 -22.48 24.77 -6.08
CA ARG A 766 -23.18 23.56 -5.58
C ARG A 766 -24.71 23.63 -5.56
N TYR A 767 -25.32 24.81 -5.55
CA TYR A 767 -26.76 25.04 -5.40
C TYR A 767 -27.40 25.59 -6.68
N ASN A 768 -28.71 25.50 -6.75
CA ASN A 768 -29.53 26.22 -7.73
C ASN A 768 -29.71 27.70 -7.34
N LYS A 769 -30.14 28.51 -8.31
CA LYS A 769 -30.24 29.95 -8.17
C LYS A 769 -31.21 30.34 -7.05
N GLU A 770 -32.36 29.69 -6.93
CA GLU A 770 -33.40 30.01 -5.95
C GLU A 770 -32.91 29.81 -4.52
N THR A 771 -32.07 28.81 -4.26
CA THR A 771 -31.46 28.60 -2.95
C THR A 771 -30.41 29.65 -2.64
N LEU A 772 -29.63 30.09 -3.65
CA LEU A 772 -28.61 31.13 -3.52
C LEU A 772 -29.21 32.56 -3.32
N ASP A 773 -30.48 32.79 -3.66
CA ASP A 773 -31.15 34.04 -3.40
C ASP A 773 -31.38 34.28 -1.89
N VAL A 774 -31.47 33.22 -1.07
CA VAL A 774 -31.62 33.35 0.38
C VAL A 774 -30.30 33.76 1.02
N LYS A 775 -30.36 34.84 1.82
CA LYS A 775 -29.15 35.41 2.44
C LYS A 775 -29.31 35.51 3.97
N TYR A 776 -28.21 35.27 4.66
CA TYR A 776 -28.03 35.56 6.08
C TYR A 776 -26.87 36.55 6.24
N LYS A 777 -27.14 37.69 6.93
CA LYS A 777 -26.19 38.83 7.02
C LYS A 777 -25.57 39.23 5.67
N GLY A 778 -26.36 39.22 4.59
CA GLY A 778 -25.93 39.60 3.24
C GLY A 778 -25.19 38.54 2.43
N LYS A 779 -24.92 37.38 3.01
CA LYS A 779 -24.20 36.25 2.36
C LYS A 779 -25.13 35.08 2.09
N ASN A 780 -25.04 34.47 0.91
CA ASN A 780 -25.72 33.21 0.60
C ASN A 780 -24.94 32.00 1.13
N ILE A 781 -25.57 30.82 1.09
CA ILE A 781 -24.95 29.60 1.67
C ILE A 781 -23.64 29.14 0.99
N SER A 782 -23.48 29.40 -0.31
CA SER A 782 -22.22 29.10 -1.01
C SER A 782 -21.11 30.04 -0.55
N GLU A 783 -21.39 31.34 -0.48
CA GLU A 783 -20.44 32.34 0.03
C GLU A 783 -20.02 32.09 1.47
N VAL A 784 -20.89 31.48 2.28
CA VAL A 784 -20.54 31.05 3.64
C VAL A 784 -19.66 29.82 3.63
N LEU A 785 -19.89 28.88 2.70
CA LEU A 785 -19.00 27.72 2.55
C LEU A 785 -17.59 28.12 2.02
N ASP A 786 -17.51 29.19 1.27
CA ASP A 786 -16.25 29.72 0.74
C ASP A 786 -15.42 30.50 1.80
N MET A 787 -16.05 30.89 2.93
CA MET A 787 -15.35 31.53 4.03
C MET A 787 -14.28 30.62 4.63
N SER A 788 -13.14 31.17 4.99
CA SER A 788 -12.19 30.52 5.89
C SER A 788 -12.80 30.30 7.27
N VAL A 789 -12.24 29.38 8.05
CA VAL A 789 -12.67 29.14 9.44
C VAL A 789 -12.57 30.40 10.27
N SER A 790 -11.51 31.20 10.10
CA SER A 790 -11.35 32.50 10.77
C SER A 790 -12.46 33.48 10.42
N GLU A 791 -12.77 33.65 9.12
CA GLU A 791 -13.86 34.55 8.68
C GLU A 791 -15.21 34.07 9.17
N ALA A 792 -15.44 32.75 9.15
CA ALA A 792 -16.67 32.15 9.66
C ALA A 792 -16.80 32.34 11.19
N PHE A 793 -15.69 32.29 11.93
CA PHE A 793 -15.68 32.54 13.38
C PHE A 793 -16.18 33.95 13.72
N ASP A 794 -15.70 34.96 13.01
CA ASP A 794 -16.13 36.34 13.18
C ASP A 794 -17.59 36.52 12.71
N PHE A 795 -17.95 35.92 11.57
CA PHE A 795 -19.29 36.03 10.98
C PHE A 795 -20.39 35.42 11.88
N PHE A 796 -20.11 34.31 12.54
CA PHE A 796 -21.04 33.60 13.43
C PHE A 796 -20.80 33.88 14.92
N GLU A 797 -20.13 34.97 15.27
CA GLU A 797 -19.77 35.30 16.66
C GLU A 797 -20.96 35.26 17.61
N ALA A 798 -22.14 35.69 17.15
CA ALA A 798 -23.38 35.72 17.95
C ALA A 798 -24.01 34.34 18.20
N ILE A 799 -23.48 33.26 17.64
CA ILE A 799 -24.05 31.90 17.71
C ILE A 799 -23.10 30.98 18.49
N PRO A 800 -23.37 30.75 19.79
CA PRO A 800 -22.42 30.04 20.67
C PRO A 800 -22.06 28.63 20.24
N SER A 801 -23.02 27.88 19.65
CA SER A 801 -22.79 26.52 19.16
C SER A 801 -21.78 26.47 18.02
N LEU A 802 -21.90 27.37 17.04
CA LEU A 802 -20.99 27.50 15.92
C LEU A 802 -19.63 28.06 16.35
N LYS A 803 -19.63 29.13 17.16
CA LYS A 803 -18.42 29.75 17.69
C LYS A 803 -17.55 28.73 18.40
N ARG A 804 -18.11 27.86 19.23
CA ARG A 804 -17.38 26.79 19.91
C ARG A 804 -16.74 25.78 18.94
N LYS A 805 -17.49 25.33 17.92
CA LYS A 805 -16.98 24.37 16.94
C LYS A 805 -15.88 25.01 16.06
N LEU A 806 -16.08 26.26 15.64
CA LEU A 806 -15.07 27.01 14.86
C LEU A 806 -13.82 27.27 15.68
N GLN A 807 -13.95 27.59 16.98
CA GLN A 807 -12.82 27.76 17.90
C GLN A 807 -11.95 26.49 17.96
N THR A 808 -12.57 25.28 18.02
CA THR A 808 -11.77 24.04 18.03
C THR A 808 -10.98 23.83 16.74
N LEU A 809 -11.47 24.29 15.59
CA LEU A 809 -10.70 24.28 14.34
C LEU A 809 -9.56 25.29 14.37
N MET A 810 -9.76 26.48 14.92
CA MET A 810 -8.70 27.48 15.12
C MET A 810 -7.63 26.96 16.09
N ASP A 811 -8.04 26.33 17.19
CA ASP A 811 -7.12 25.78 18.21
C ASP A 811 -6.15 24.74 17.63
N VAL A 812 -6.54 24.00 16.59
CA VAL A 812 -5.68 23.04 15.89
C VAL A 812 -4.94 23.64 14.67
N GLY A 813 -4.99 24.98 14.50
CA GLY A 813 -4.30 25.67 13.41
C GLY A 813 -4.96 25.51 12.03
N MET A 814 -6.31 25.34 11.98
CA MET A 814 -7.09 25.22 10.75
C MET A 814 -7.89 26.50 10.42
N ASP A 815 -7.38 27.64 10.81
CA ASP A 815 -7.98 28.96 10.63
C ASP A 815 -8.08 29.38 9.15
N TYR A 816 -7.15 28.92 8.33
CA TYR A 816 -7.00 29.29 6.90
C TYR A 816 -7.88 28.49 5.94
N ILE A 817 -8.32 27.28 6.29
CA ILE A 817 -9.08 26.42 5.37
C ILE A 817 -10.51 26.97 5.18
N SER A 818 -11.08 26.82 3.98
CA SER A 818 -12.48 27.15 3.77
C SER A 818 -13.42 26.07 4.31
N LEU A 819 -14.59 26.46 4.81
CA LEU A 819 -15.60 25.52 5.34
C LEU A 819 -16.04 24.49 4.29
N GLY A 820 -16.17 24.91 3.04
CA GLY A 820 -16.62 24.09 1.90
C GLY A 820 -15.50 23.38 1.15
N GLN A 821 -14.22 23.49 1.59
CA GLN A 821 -13.10 22.83 0.92
C GLN A 821 -13.32 21.34 0.82
N PRO A 822 -13.28 20.75 -0.39
CA PRO A 822 -13.50 19.32 -0.59
C PRO A 822 -12.48 18.47 0.20
N ALA A 823 -12.94 17.39 0.82
CA ALA A 823 -12.08 16.47 1.59
C ALA A 823 -10.95 15.87 0.74
N THR A 824 -11.15 15.75 -0.57
CA THR A 824 -10.18 15.22 -1.53
C THR A 824 -9.00 16.15 -1.82
N THR A 825 -9.10 17.43 -1.46
CA THR A 825 -8.05 18.44 -1.63
C THR A 825 -7.22 18.68 -0.37
N LEU A 826 -7.66 18.12 0.77
CA LEU A 826 -6.95 18.22 2.04
C LEU A 826 -5.72 17.31 2.07
N SER A 827 -4.64 17.79 2.68
CA SER A 827 -3.49 16.97 3.03
C SER A 827 -3.84 15.97 4.16
N GLY A 828 -3.04 14.92 4.34
CA GLY A 828 -3.24 13.95 5.42
C GLY A 828 -3.21 14.59 6.81
N GLY A 829 -2.29 15.52 7.03
CA GLY A 829 -2.18 16.27 8.29
C GLY A 829 -3.38 17.21 8.54
N GLU A 830 -3.90 17.89 7.51
CA GLU A 830 -5.12 18.72 7.62
C GLU A 830 -6.34 17.87 7.97
N ALA A 831 -6.52 16.73 7.28
CA ALA A 831 -7.60 15.78 7.55
C ALA A 831 -7.54 15.28 9.02
N GLN A 832 -6.37 14.96 9.51
CA GLN A 832 -6.14 14.51 10.88
C GLN A 832 -6.48 15.61 11.91
N ARG A 833 -6.05 16.85 11.68
CA ARG A 833 -6.37 17.99 12.57
C ARG A 833 -7.86 18.29 12.59
N ILE A 834 -8.57 18.17 11.46
CA ILE A 834 -10.02 18.32 11.40
C ILE A 834 -10.72 17.21 12.22
N LYS A 835 -10.23 15.96 12.14
CA LYS A 835 -10.72 14.85 12.99
C LYS A 835 -10.54 15.18 14.47
N LEU A 836 -9.34 15.65 14.85
CA LEU A 836 -9.05 16.06 16.22
C LEU A 836 -9.99 17.19 16.68
N ALA A 837 -10.16 18.24 15.89
CA ALA A 837 -11.09 19.33 16.19
C ALA A 837 -12.54 18.85 16.38
N SER A 838 -13.00 17.92 15.54
CA SER A 838 -14.33 17.32 15.66
C SER A 838 -14.50 16.56 16.99
N GLU A 839 -13.50 15.82 17.44
CA GLU A 839 -13.56 15.12 18.73
C GLU A 839 -13.46 16.09 19.91
N LEU A 840 -12.63 17.12 19.82
CA LEU A 840 -12.51 18.17 20.84
C LEU A 840 -13.82 18.95 21.06
N SER A 841 -14.63 19.09 20.02
CA SER A 841 -15.93 19.79 20.11
C SER A 841 -16.99 19.00 20.90
N LYS A 842 -16.77 17.69 21.10
CA LYS A 842 -17.67 16.80 21.84
C LYS A 842 -17.35 16.85 23.34
N VAL A 843 -18.36 16.54 24.18
CA VAL A 843 -18.13 16.32 25.60
C VAL A 843 -17.41 14.98 25.78
N THR A 844 -16.21 15.02 26.33
CA THR A 844 -15.40 13.82 26.58
C THR A 844 -15.72 13.25 27.97
N LYS A 845 -15.80 11.92 28.04
CA LYS A 845 -15.82 11.20 29.32
C LYS A 845 -14.37 11.02 29.80
N GLU A 846 -14.13 11.07 31.08
CA GLU A 846 -12.83 10.66 31.64
C GLU A 846 -12.47 9.23 31.27
N GLY A 847 -11.18 8.91 31.22
CA GLY A 847 -10.69 7.59 30.82
C GLY A 847 -10.75 7.33 29.31
N THR A 848 -10.85 8.37 28.46
CA THR A 848 -10.72 8.22 27.00
C THR A 848 -9.27 8.10 26.59
N ILE A 849 -8.96 7.13 25.72
CA ILE A 849 -7.64 7.00 25.08
C ILE A 849 -7.71 7.60 23.67
N TYR A 850 -6.87 8.58 23.41
CA TYR A 850 -6.62 9.15 22.09
C TYR A 850 -5.35 8.55 21.49
N ILE A 851 -5.45 7.95 20.32
CA ILE A 851 -4.32 7.42 19.56
C ILE A 851 -4.14 8.31 18.34
N LEU A 852 -2.96 8.90 18.17
CA LEU A 852 -2.63 9.75 17.03
C LEU A 852 -1.40 9.18 16.31
N ASP A 853 -1.46 9.14 14.98
CA ASP A 853 -0.37 8.62 14.14
C ASP A 853 0.28 9.77 13.36
N GLU A 854 1.51 10.15 13.73
CA GLU A 854 2.33 11.22 13.16
C GLU A 854 1.55 12.55 12.98
N PRO A 855 0.97 13.13 14.06
CA PRO A 855 0.11 14.30 13.94
C PRO A 855 0.85 15.59 13.58
N THR A 856 2.19 15.61 13.60
CA THR A 856 2.99 16.79 13.21
C THR A 856 3.37 16.83 11.75
N THR A 857 2.88 15.87 10.96
CA THR A 857 3.10 15.82 9.52
C THR A 857 2.67 17.13 8.86
N GLY A 858 3.58 17.78 8.12
CA GLY A 858 3.32 19.03 7.41
C GLY A 858 3.16 20.27 8.29
N LEU A 859 3.61 20.22 9.54
CA LEU A 859 3.47 21.32 10.48
C LEU A 859 4.76 22.13 10.64
N HIS A 860 4.59 23.44 10.55
CA HIS A 860 5.61 24.39 11.01
C HIS A 860 5.73 24.33 12.56
N PHE A 861 6.88 24.72 13.11
CA PHE A 861 7.13 24.73 14.57
C PHE A 861 6.00 25.39 15.38
N GLU A 862 5.46 26.52 14.91
CA GLU A 862 4.34 27.21 15.56
C GLU A 862 3.06 26.37 15.60
N ASP A 863 2.78 25.62 14.52
CA ASP A 863 1.62 24.73 14.47
C ASP A 863 1.82 23.52 15.39
N VAL A 864 3.07 23.01 15.50
CA VAL A 864 3.43 21.96 16.47
C VAL A 864 3.21 22.45 17.90
N ARG A 865 3.59 23.69 18.22
CA ARG A 865 3.39 24.30 19.53
C ARG A 865 1.90 24.35 19.89
N LYS A 866 1.06 24.84 18.97
CA LYS A 866 -0.42 24.88 19.15
C LYS A 866 -1.00 23.47 19.34
N LEU A 867 -0.55 22.49 18.55
CA LEU A 867 -0.99 21.10 18.68
C LEU A 867 -0.65 20.54 20.06
N LEU A 868 0.57 20.76 20.57
CA LEU A 868 0.98 20.32 21.89
C LEU A 868 0.15 20.93 23.01
N GLU A 869 -0.24 22.19 22.89
CA GLU A 869 -1.17 22.84 23.85
C GLU A 869 -2.53 22.12 23.88
N VAL A 870 -3.04 21.75 22.70
CA VAL A 870 -4.31 21.02 22.58
C VAL A 870 -4.19 19.62 23.20
N LEU A 871 -3.12 18.86 22.91
CA LEU A 871 -2.89 17.52 23.47
C LEU A 871 -2.76 17.57 24.99
N ASN A 872 -2.02 18.56 25.52
CA ASN A 872 -1.88 18.77 26.94
C ASN A 872 -3.21 19.15 27.64
N ARG A 873 -4.07 19.89 26.96
CA ARG A 873 -5.44 20.21 27.45
C ARG A 873 -6.33 18.94 27.52
N LEU A 874 -6.17 17.98 26.58
CA LEU A 874 -6.85 16.69 26.66
C LEU A 874 -6.39 15.87 27.87
N VAL A 875 -5.08 15.78 28.08
CA VAL A 875 -4.50 15.08 29.23
C VAL A 875 -4.93 15.74 30.55
N GLY A 876 -4.94 17.07 30.61
CA GLY A 876 -5.41 17.83 31.78
C GLY A 876 -6.89 17.57 32.16
N LYS A 877 -7.67 16.94 31.28
CA LYS A 877 -9.06 16.49 31.54
C LYS A 877 -9.13 15.00 31.95
N GLY A 878 -8.03 14.38 32.36
CA GLY A 878 -8.00 12.99 32.80
C GLY A 878 -7.98 11.95 31.66
N ASN A 879 -7.65 12.37 30.44
CA ASN A 879 -7.55 11.46 29.29
C ASN A 879 -6.13 10.97 29.05
N THR A 880 -5.98 9.82 28.41
CA THR A 880 -4.71 9.30 27.95
C THR A 880 -4.49 9.70 26.50
N VAL A 881 -3.31 10.22 26.20
CA VAL A 881 -2.92 10.56 24.82
C VAL A 881 -1.71 9.73 24.44
N VAL A 882 -1.84 8.91 23.39
CA VAL A 882 -0.78 8.08 22.83
C VAL A 882 -0.48 8.57 21.42
N VAL A 883 0.75 9.00 21.18
CA VAL A 883 1.16 9.56 19.89
C VAL A 883 2.32 8.75 19.31
N ILE A 884 2.18 8.29 18.08
CA ILE A 884 3.31 7.76 17.31
C ILE A 884 4.01 8.96 16.66
N GLU A 885 5.30 9.19 16.96
CA GLU A 885 5.99 10.38 16.48
C GLU A 885 7.50 10.21 16.28
N HIS A 886 8.00 11.05 15.36
CA HIS A 886 9.44 11.21 15.06
C HIS A 886 9.95 12.62 15.38
N ASN A 887 9.06 13.59 15.49
CA ASN A 887 9.39 14.98 15.78
C ASN A 887 9.95 15.12 17.20
N LEU A 888 11.20 15.63 17.32
CA LEU A 888 11.89 15.71 18.59
C LEU A 888 11.25 16.71 19.57
N ASP A 889 10.56 17.74 19.06
CA ASP A 889 9.84 18.69 19.90
C ASP A 889 8.65 18.03 20.61
N VAL A 890 7.96 17.12 19.94
CA VAL A 890 6.88 16.33 20.53
C VAL A 890 7.45 15.31 21.53
N ILE A 891 8.52 14.61 21.13
CA ILE A 891 9.14 13.57 21.98
C ILE A 891 9.65 14.16 23.28
N LYS A 892 10.35 15.34 23.23
CA LYS A 892 10.87 15.99 24.45
C LYS A 892 9.77 16.53 25.37
N SER A 893 8.55 16.76 24.82
CA SER A 893 7.39 17.30 25.54
C SER A 893 6.51 16.21 26.16
N ALA A 894 6.83 14.93 25.94
CA ALA A 894 6.06 13.79 26.46
C ALA A 894 6.27 13.59 27.96
N ASP A 895 5.28 13.02 28.66
CA ASP A 895 5.42 12.52 30.02
C ASP A 895 6.10 11.14 30.04
N TYR A 896 5.82 10.30 29.03
CA TYR A 896 6.37 8.95 28.91
C TYR A 896 6.73 8.66 27.46
N ILE A 897 7.85 7.98 27.23
CA ILE A 897 8.33 7.61 25.91
C ILE A 897 8.50 6.09 25.84
N ILE A 898 8.07 5.49 24.74
CA ILE A 898 8.32 4.09 24.38
C ILE A 898 9.09 4.08 23.06
N ASP A 899 10.36 3.67 23.09
CA ASP A 899 11.22 3.60 21.91
C ASP A 899 11.31 2.18 21.37
N ILE A 900 10.88 1.97 20.11
CA ILE A 900 10.81 0.68 19.43
C ILE A 900 11.94 0.57 18.41
N GLY A 901 12.67 -0.54 18.48
CA GLY A 901 13.83 -0.74 17.59
C GLY A 901 14.50 -2.10 17.81
N PRO A 902 15.85 -2.13 17.80
CA PRO A 902 16.78 -1.02 17.52
C PRO A 902 16.81 -0.56 16.08
N GLU A 903 16.49 -1.46 15.11
CA GLU A 903 16.49 -1.19 13.68
C GLU A 903 15.10 -1.39 13.05
N GLY A 904 14.98 -1.20 11.74
CA GLY A 904 13.77 -1.51 10.99
C GLY A 904 13.68 -2.99 10.57
N GLY A 905 12.51 -3.44 10.13
CA GLY A 905 12.27 -4.77 9.58
C GLY A 905 12.57 -5.92 10.55
N SER A 906 13.23 -6.96 10.06
CA SER A 906 13.58 -8.17 10.85
C SER A 906 14.47 -7.89 12.06
N ASN A 907 15.22 -6.80 12.06
CA ASN A 907 16.10 -6.40 13.17
C ASN A 907 15.42 -5.47 14.18
N GLY A 908 14.16 -5.07 13.92
CA GLY A 908 13.31 -4.30 14.80
C GLY A 908 12.43 -5.13 15.73
N GLY A 909 11.30 -4.56 16.09
CA GLY A 909 10.21 -5.24 16.79
C GLY A 909 10.44 -5.53 18.27
N LYS A 910 11.27 -4.71 18.94
CA LYS A 910 11.52 -4.77 20.40
C LYS A 910 11.38 -3.40 21.02
N ILE A 911 10.96 -3.32 22.28
CA ILE A 911 11.12 -2.09 23.08
C ILE A 911 12.58 -1.99 23.47
N VAL A 912 13.25 -0.91 23.04
CA VAL A 912 14.66 -0.64 23.32
C VAL A 912 14.82 0.01 24.69
N VAL A 913 13.93 0.95 24.98
CA VAL A 913 13.88 1.67 26.26
C VAL A 913 12.51 2.33 26.40
N GLU A 914 12.02 2.43 27.64
CA GLU A 914 10.78 3.13 27.98
C GLU A 914 10.96 3.91 29.29
N GLY A 915 10.21 4.98 29.47
CA GLY A 915 10.26 5.82 30.66
C GLY A 915 10.13 7.31 30.40
N GLU A 916 10.45 8.13 31.40
CA GLU A 916 10.47 9.58 31.30
C GLU A 916 11.58 10.07 30.33
N PRO A 917 11.41 11.19 29.61
CA PRO A 917 12.41 11.70 28.64
C PRO A 917 13.83 11.79 29.22
N ARG A 918 13.97 12.25 30.48
CA ARG A 918 15.27 12.36 31.17
C ARG A 918 15.92 11.00 31.49
N GLN A 919 15.15 9.93 31.52
CA GLN A 919 15.68 8.57 31.69
C GLN A 919 16.11 7.98 30.35
N ILE A 920 15.32 8.21 29.30
CA ILE A 920 15.57 7.73 27.93
C ILE A 920 16.92 8.20 27.41
N ILE A 921 17.29 9.46 27.61
CA ILE A 921 18.56 10.04 27.11
C ILE A 921 19.82 9.32 27.63
N LYS A 922 19.70 8.48 28.67
CA LYS A 922 20.80 7.67 29.22
C LYS A 922 21.05 6.39 28.45
N SER A 923 20.11 5.97 27.60
CA SER A 923 20.22 4.76 26.81
C SER A 923 21.28 4.89 25.72
N LYS A 924 22.21 3.94 25.69
CA LYS A 924 23.22 3.83 24.62
C LYS A 924 22.71 3.07 23.38
N LYS A 925 21.60 2.35 23.50
CA LYS A 925 21.02 1.51 22.43
C LYS A 925 19.95 2.21 21.61
N SER A 926 19.38 3.28 22.13
CA SER A 926 18.32 4.05 21.48
C SER A 926 18.91 5.12 20.56
N HIS A 927 18.51 5.07 19.29
CA HIS A 927 18.82 6.14 18.34
C HIS A 927 18.14 7.45 18.74
N THR A 928 16.87 7.38 19.16
CA THR A 928 16.10 8.54 19.63
C THR A 928 16.80 9.23 20.80
N ALA A 929 17.29 8.46 21.77
CA ALA A 929 18.03 9.00 22.92
C ALA A 929 19.25 9.84 22.52
N ARG A 930 19.99 9.42 21.46
CA ARG A 930 21.14 10.13 20.94
C ARG A 930 20.80 11.55 20.48
N PHE A 931 19.71 11.69 19.69
CA PHE A 931 19.26 12.98 19.17
C PHE A 931 18.58 13.83 20.26
N LEU A 932 17.80 13.20 21.13
CA LEU A 932 17.10 13.89 22.21
C LEU A 932 18.07 14.55 23.22
N LYS A 933 19.26 13.98 23.40
CA LYS A 933 20.27 14.45 24.34
C LYS A 933 20.67 15.91 24.13
N LYS A 934 20.59 16.43 22.89
CA LYS A 934 20.92 17.83 22.57
C LYS A 934 20.03 18.83 23.31
N TYR A 935 18.79 18.47 23.63
CA TYR A 935 17.81 19.35 24.29
C TYR A 935 17.87 19.32 25.82
N PHE A 936 18.52 18.34 26.42
CA PHE A 936 18.62 18.17 27.87
C PHE A 936 20.02 18.44 28.41
N LYS A 937 20.87 19.10 27.63
CA LYS A 937 22.20 19.57 28.04
C LYS A 937 22.11 20.80 28.91
#